data_d3cda1c88373ce5fbed657f0086d5eba
#
_entry.id   d3cda1c88373ce5fbed657f0086d5eba
#
_cell.length_a   1.000
_cell.length_b   1.000
_cell.length_c   1.000
_cell.angle_alpha   90.00
_cell.angle_beta   90.00
_cell.angle_gamma   90.00
#
_symmetry.space_group_name_H-M   'P 1'
#
loop_
_entity.id
_entity.type
_entity.pdbx_description
1 polymer ?
#
loop_
_entity_poly.entity_id
_entity_poly.type
_entity_poly.pdbx_seq_one_letter_code
_entity_poly.pdbx_strand_id
1 'polypeptide(L)'
;MARWCYRHRLVVLVLWVGALFGLGAAGTSAGTDYSNVFSLPDTDSKQAYDLMTKAFPQSSGDTDTVVWRSSGDAGAVTDTAVRSRIEPALEEIAGMRGVGEVVGPYDTKNAAQISRDGRTAFAQITFTDQANEVSKDLVQKVVDTAQGAERDGLQVELGGQAITRIQEPPTGVSEVVGIAAAAVVLFLAFGSLFAMLLPIVVAITGVGSGMMATMLLSHVTNVPEVAPLLGSLIGLGVGIDYALFIVTRHRRGIQRGLEPEESAVRALNTSGRAVLFAGGTVCIALAGMLVMNLRFLDGVVIATSLTVVLSVLAAVTLLPALLGLLGPRVLSRKQRRKLASAGPDPAEASGPAARWSAYVQERPRSIAAMALVVMAVLALPVLSLRLGATDQGNNQESTTTRQAYDLLAEGFGPGFNGPLQVVVPGGADTTELVRTIRATDDVAQAAAAPPAGGITVIQVVPKTSPQSVGTDRLIDRLRDDVIPEAGVEAHVGGVTAVFKDFASVTGDRLPYFVGAIIGLGFLLLLIAFRSLVVPLTAALMNLIAAAASFGVLVAVFQWGWGTEFLGIGKEGPITAFLPVIMLSLLFGLSMDYQVFLVSRMHEEWVHTGDNARAVRVGLAETSRVINCAALIMICVFSAFVLSGDMEGAMAGIGLAAAVALDAFILRTALVPAAMHLLGRSNWWLPGWLEERLPHLAVEPAEPPAESPTGPDKDTGPNKDTGPVKTAEPVSTAEPEKSGTGGATVVHGFLRTVDGDPLAGASVTLVSRGGRQLDRVTSIADGSYIVSVPAPGAYTLAVTARGLASRAHHVTVGGGPLVYDVELTDDGAGLVN
;
A
#
# COMPACT_ATOMS: atom_id res chain seq x y z
N MET A 1 -16.98 -20.76 -2.90
CA MET A 1 -17.25 -19.37 -2.61
C MET A 1 -17.61 -18.57 -3.87
N ALA A 2 -16.76 -18.47 -4.91
CA ALA A 2 -17.00 -17.70 -6.14
C ALA A 2 -18.34 -17.97 -6.82
N ARG A 3 -18.63 -19.25 -7.08
CA ARG A 3 -19.89 -19.70 -7.72
C ARG A 3 -21.12 -19.38 -6.85
N TRP A 4 -20.97 -19.48 -5.54
CA TRP A 4 -22.05 -19.13 -4.61
C TRP A 4 -22.34 -17.61 -4.62
N CYS A 5 -21.32 -16.75 -4.52
CA CYS A 5 -21.49 -15.29 -4.58
C CYS A 5 -22.07 -14.83 -5.93
N TYR A 6 -21.64 -15.45 -7.03
CA TYR A 6 -22.16 -15.15 -8.37
C TYR A 6 -23.66 -15.49 -8.51
N ARG A 7 -24.07 -16.65 -8.01
CA ARG A 7 -25.47 -17.12 -8.08
C ARG A 7 -26.39 -16.42 -7.08
N HIS A 8 -25.91 -16.17 -5.85
CA HIS A 8 -26.67 -15.51 -4.78
C HIS A 8 -26.34 -14.00 -4.70
N ARG A 9 -26.16 -13.36 -5.87
CA ARG A 9 -25.73 -11.96 -6.01
C ARG A 9 -26.53 -10.97 -5.18
N LEU A 10 -27.85 -11.12 -5.07
CA LEU A 10 -28.70 -10.22 -4.28
C LEU A 10 -28.45 -10.37 -2.78
N VAL A 11 -28.25 -11.59 -2.30
CA VAL A 11 -27.93 -11.86 -0.89
C VAL A 11 -26.60 -11.20 -0.50
N VAL A 12 -25.57 -11.37 -1.33
CA VAL A 12 -24.26 -10.76 -1.10
C VAL A 12 -24.34 -9.23 -1.10
N LEU A 13 -25.09 -8.65 -2.03
CA LEU A 13 -25.33 -7.19 -2.07
C LEU A 13 -26.03 -6.70 -0.82
N VAL A 14 -27.12 -7.36 -0.42
CA VAL A 14 -27.86 -6.97 0.80
C VAL A 14 -26.96 -7.09 2.04
N LEU A 15 -26.13 -8.13 2.13
CA LEU A 15 -25.17 -8.28 3.24
C LEU A 15 -24.15 -7.13 3.27
N TRP A 16 -23.57 -6.75 2.13
CA TRP A 16 -22.59 -5.67 2.10
C TRP A 16 -23.23 -4.29 2.36
N VAL A 17 -24.39 -4.03 1.77
CA VAL A 17 -25.16 -2.81 2.05
C VAL A 17 -25.59 -2.76 3.51
N GLY A 18 -26.09 -3.88 4.05
CA GLY A 18 -26.43 -4.00 5.46
C GLY A 18 -25.23 -3.82 6.40
N ALA A 19 -24.07 -4.36 6.05
CA ALA A 19 -22.83 -4.18 6.81
C ALA A 19 -22.39 -2.70 6.77
N LEU A 20 -22.39 -2.07 5.60
CA LEU A 20 -21.99 -0.66 5.46
C LEU A 20 -22.90 0.28 6.26
N PHE A 21 -24.23 0.13 6.12
CA PHE A 21 -25.18 0.94 6.87
C PHE A 21 -25.21 0.59 8.36
N GLY A 22 -25.08 -0.69 8.72
CA GLY A 22 -25.04 -1.13 10.12
C GLY A 22 -23.79 -0.63 10.84
N LEU A 23 -22.62 -0.78 10.24
CA LEU A 23 -21.37 -0.20 10.79
C LEU A 23 -21.41 1.33 10.80
N GLY A 24 -22.00 1.95 9.76
CA GLY A 24 -22.17 3.40 9.69
C GLY A 24 -23.07 3.93 10.80
N ALA A 25 -24.24 3.34 11.01
CA ALA A 25 -25.15 3.73 12.09
C ALA A 25 -24.52 3.50 13.48
N ALA A 26 -23.84 2.39 13.69
CA ALA A 26 -23.14 2.11 14.94
C ALA A 26 -22.00 3.11 15.18
N GLY A 27 -21.16 3.38 14.16
CA GLY A 27 -20.04 4.32 14.25
C GLY A 27 -20.49 5.75 14.52
N THR A 28 -21.50 6.24 13.78
CA THR A 28 -22.02 7.61 13.98
C THR A 28 -22.74 7.77 15.32
N SER A 29 -23.38 6.72 15.83
CA SER A 29 -24.04 6.77 17.15
C SER A 29 -23.04 6.69 18.32
N ALA A 30 -21.92 6.00 18.14
CA ALA A 30 -20.86 5.89 19.14
C ALA A 30 -19.95 7.13 19.14
N GLY A 31 -19.80 7.83 18.01
CA GLY A 31 -18.82 8.91 17.84
C GLY A 31 -17.42 8.37 17.54
N THR A 32 -16.40 9.19 17.76
CA THR A 32 -14.99 8.84 17.60
C THR A 32 -14.25 9.12 18.91
N ASP A 33 -13.37 8.19 19.30
CA ASP A 33 -12.47 8.33 20.44
C ASP A 33 -11.02 8.15 19.95
N TYR A 34 -10.61 9.02 18.99
CA TYR A 34 -9.25 9.03 18.49
C TYR A 34 -8.33 9.72 19.49
N SER A 35 -7.15 9.14 19.71
CA SER A 35 -6.19 9.71 20.63
C SER A 35 -4.78 9.68 20.07
N ASN A 36 -4.16 10.86 19.98
CA ASN A 36 -2.76 11.02 19.56
C ASN A 36 -1.81 10.87 20.75
N VAL A 37 -1.94 9.79 21.51
CA VAL A 37 -1.00 9.53 22.61
C VAL A 37 0.35 9.09 22.06
N PHE A 38 1.27 10.03 21.90
CA PHE A 38 2.69 9.77 21.62
C PHE A 38 3.36 9.18 22.88
N SER A 39 2.94 8.00 23.30
CA SER A 39 3.57 7.29 24.42
C SER A 39 4.92 6.74 23.96
N LEU A 40 5.97 7.49 24.21
CA LEU A 40 7.36 7.08 23.98
C LEU A 40 7.83 6.16 25.12
N PRO A 41 8.63 5.12 24.84
CA PRO A 41 9.23 4.32 25.91
C PRO A 41 10.40 5.10 26.54
N ASP A 42 10.31 5.31 27.86
CA ASP A 42 11.41 5.77 28.75
C ASP A 42 12.31 6.93 28.24
N THR A 43 11.73 7.89 27.54
CA THR A 43 12.44 9.11 27.10
C THR A 43 12.36 10.22 28.17
N ASP A 44 13.30 11.15 28.13
CA ASP A 44 13.35 12.26 29.04
C ASP A 44 12.10 13.16 28.92
N SER A 45 11.64 13.41 27.69
CA SER A 45 10.39 14.16 27.45
C SER A 45 9.14 13.46 28.01
N LYS A 46 9.13 12.10 28.01
CA LYS A 46 8.04 11.34 28.63
C LYS A 46 8.05 11.48 30.14
N GLN A 47 9.21 11.45 30.78
CA GLN A 47 9.32 11.67 32.22
C GLN A 47 8.84 13.04 32.60
N ALA A 48 9.23 14.09 31.83
CA ALA A 48 8.69 15.44 31.99
C ALA A 48 7.15 15.48 31.86
N TYR A 49 6.60 14.81 30.84
CA TYR A 49 5.16 14.74 30.61
C TYR A 49 4.42 14.02 31.76
N ASP A 50 4.94 12.89 32.24
CA ASP A 50 4.36 12.12 33.33
C ASP A 50 4.33 12.93 34.65
N LEU A 51 5.39 13.72 34.93
CA LEU A 51 5.43 14.64 36.06
C LEU A 51 4.40 15.75 35.93
N MET A 52 4.29 16.36 34.74
CA MET A 52 3.31 17.41 34.44
C MET A 52 1.86 16.91 34.65
N THR A 53 1.54 15.75 34.08
CA THR A 53 0.20 15.15 34.17
C THR A 53 -0.19 14.80 35.61
N LYS A 54 0.79 14.34 36.42
CA LYS A 54 0.55 14.11 37.86
C LYS A 54 0.32 15.39 38.65
N ALA A 55 1.05 16.47 38.27
CA ALA A 55 0.93 17.76 38.98
C ALA A 55 -0.34 18.52 38.58
N PHE A 56 -0.79 18.37 37.33
CA PHE A 56 -1.91 19.15 36.76
C PHE A 56 -2.96 18.26 36.10
N PRO A 57 -3.69 17.40 36.82
CA PRO A 57 -4.63 16.45 36.22
C PRO A 57 -5.89 17.09 35.61
N GLN A 58 -6.10 18.40 35.80
CA GLN A 58 -7.28 19.12 35.32
C GLN A 58 -7.04 20.05 34.12
N SER A 59 -5.83 20.13 33.59
CA SER A 59 -5.52 20.98 32.42
C SER A 59 -5.80 20.20 31.12
N SER A 60 -7.08 20.01 30.77
CA SER A 60 -7.50 19.10 29.67
C SER A 60 -8.04 19.84 28.46
N GLY A 61 -8.19 21.14 28.45
CA GLY A 61 -8.67 21.91 27.31
C GLY A 61 -7.56 22.27 26.32
N ASP A 62 -7.91 22.44 25.04
CA ASP A 62 -6.98 22.95 24.02
C ASP A 62 -6.72 24.45 24.23
N THR A 63 -5.49 24.88 23.91
CA THR A 63 -5.09 26.28 24.02
C THR A 63 -4.60 26.81 22.69
N ASP A 64 -5.40 27.68 22.09
CA ASP A 64 -5.11 28.37 20.86
C ASP A 64 -4.67 29.84 21.14
N THR A 65 -4.09 30.48 20.13
CA THR A 65 -3.53 31.82 20.28
C THR A 65 -4.14 32.78 19.25
N VAL A 66 -4.55 33.94 19.70
CA VAL A 66 -4.83 35.12 18.85
C VAL A 66 -3.62 36.04 18.91
N VAL A 67 -3.06 36.37 17.78
CA VAL A 67 -1.92 37.30 17.67
C VAL A 67 -2.32 38.45 16.78
N TRP A 68 -1.88 39.65 17.17
CA TRP A 68 -2.09 40.84 16.36
C TRP A 68 -0.84 41.69 16.31
N ARG A 69 -0.70 42.37 15.18
CA ARG A 69 0.40 43.26 14.90
C ARG A 69 -0.08 44.61 14.37
N SER A 70 0.44 45.67 14.93
CA SER A 70 0.22 47.00 14.41
C SER A 70 1.35 47.40 13.45
N SER A 71 0.98 47.99 12.30
CA SER A 71 1.92 48.44 11.27
C SER A 71 1.64 49.93 10.88
N GLY A 72 2.62 50.61 10.33
CA GLY A 72 2.48 51.99 9.87
C GLY A 72 2.14 52.99 10.99
N ASP A 73 1.12 53.81 10.75
CA ASP A 73 0.64 54.86 11.67
C ASP A 73 -0.35 54.35 12.75
N ALA A 74 -0.58 53.05 12.83
CA ALA A 74 -1.54 52.47 13.81
C ALA A 74 -1.06 52.57 15.27
N GLY A 75 0.21 52.92 15.51
CA GLY A 75 0.77 53.08 16.84
C GLY A 75 1.22 51.76 17.51
N ALA A 76 1.47 51.79 18.81
CA ALA A 76 1.79 50.57 19.57
C ALA A 76 0.55 49.75 19.89
N VAL A 77 0.72 48.41 20.11
CA VAL A 77 -0.41 47.55 20.52
C VAL A 77 -1.05 47.95 21.86
N THR A 78 -0.32 48.77 22.65
CA THR A 78 -0.81 49.32 23.91
C THR A 78 -1.63 50.60 23.75
N ASP A 79 -1.63 51.21 22.55
CA ASP A 79 -2.35 52.45 22.30
C ASP A 79 -3.87 52.25 22.35
N THR A 80 -4.56 53.28 22.86
CA THR A 80 -6.00 53.22 23.06
C THR A 80 -6.76 52.87 21.78
N ALA A 81 -6.26 53.27 20.62
CA ALA A 81 -6.88 53.00 19.34
C ALA A 81 -6.87 51.48 18.99
N VAL A 82 -5.82 50.77 19.27
CA VAL A 82 -5.68 49.32 19.07
C VAL A 82 -6.44 48.56 20.17
N ARG A 83 -6.17 48.93 21.41
CA ARG A 83 -6.78 48.33 22.61
C ARG A 83 -8.31 48.35 22.55
N SER A 84 -8.93 49.49 22.21
CA SER A 84 -10.40 49.66 22.14
C SER A 84 -11.07 48.74 21.09
N ARG A 85 -10.31 48.04 20.25
CA ARG A 85 -10.79 47.10 19.26
C ARG A 85 -10.56 45.63 19.67
N ILE A 86 -9.36 45.39 20.21
CA ILE A 86 -8.95 44.02 20.58
C ILE A 86 -9.65 43.59 21.87
N GLU A 87 -9.71 44.45 22.90
CA GLU A 87 -10.35 44.07 24.19
C GLU A 87 -11.80 43.61 24.03
N PRO A 88 -12.67 44.37 23.31
CA PRO A 88 -14.06 43.89 23.15
C PRO A 88 -14.16 42.56 22.39
N ALA A 89 -13.28 42.31 21.42
CA ALA A 89 -13.25 41.05 20.73
C ALA A 89 -12.81 39.90 21.65
N LEU A 90 -11.78 40.09 22.47
CA LEU A 90 -11.35 39.11 23.47
C LEU A 90 -12.41 38.88 24.56
N GLU A 91 -13.12 39.92 25.01
CA GLU A 91 -14.20 39.83 25.96
C GLU A 91 -15.39 39.05 25.36
N GLU A 92 -15.75 39.30 24.10
CA GLU A 92 -16.79 38.54 23.40
C GLU A 92 -16.42 37.09 23.26
N ILE A 93 -15.16 36.75 22.88
CA ILE A 93 -14.65 35.40 22.83
C ILE A 93 -14.71 34.72 24.20
N ALA A 94 -14.28 35.40 25.25
CA ALA A 94 -14.35 34.88 26.64
C ALA A 94 -15.78 34.57 27.10
N GLY A 95 -16.78 35.30 26.58
CA GLY A 95 -18.21 35.05 26.83
C GLY A 95 -18.80 33.88 26.02
N MET A 96 -18.09 33.28 25.07
CA MET A 96 -18.61 32.19 24.24
C MET A 96 -18.69 30.89 25.03
N ARG A 97 -19.80 30.17 24.86
CA ARG A 97 -20.00 28.86 25.50
C ARG A 97 -19.06 27.85 24.89
N GLY A 98 -18.17 27.24 25.69
CA GLY A 98 -17.12 26.30 25.25
C GLY A 98 -15.72 26.93 25.24
N VAL A 99 -15.60 28.24 25.53
CA VAL A 99 -14.35 28.90 25.89
C VAL A 99 -14.25 28.89 27.42
N GLY A 100 -13.12 28.36 27.91
CA GLY A 100 -12.86 28.26 29.34
C GLY A 100 -12.23 29.51 29.93
N GLU A 101 -11.15 30.00 29.26
CA GLU A 101 -10.40 31.18 29.72
C GLU A 101 -9.79 31.91 28.50
N VAL A 102 -9.72 33.23 28.60
CA VAL A 102 -8.97 34.08 27.66
C VAL A 102 -7.98 34.92 28.46
N VAL A 103 -6.69 34.71 28.22
CA VAL A 103 -5.62 35.43 28.91
C VAL A 103 -4.99 36.44 27.94
N GLY A 104 -5.29 37.70 28.09
CA GLY A 104 -4.81 38.76 27.22
C GLY A 104 -3.63 39.54 27.82
N PRO A 105 -2.95 40.37 26.99
CA PRO A 105 -1.74 41.14 27.39
C PRO A 105 -1.99 42.39 28.22
N TYR A 106 -3.24 42.77 28.30
CA TYR A 106 -3.57 44.08 28.93
C TYR A 106 -3.74 44.03 30.44
N ASP A 107 -3.73 42.85 31.03
CA ASP A 107 -3.65 42.65 32.47
C ASP A 107 -2.21 42.96 32.96
N THR A 108 -2.11 43.63 34.10
CA THR A 108 -0.81 44.08 34.68
C THR A 108 0.17 42.93 34.97
N LYS A 109 -0.29 41.71 35.02
CA LYS A 109 0.52 40.50 35.25
C LYS A 109 1.09 39.88 33.96
N ASN A 110 0.58 40.27 32.77
CA ASN A 110 0.79 39.57 31.51
C ASN A 110 1.62 40.42 30.51
N ALA A 111 2.45 41.36 30.96
CA ALA A 111 3.30 42.18 30.10
C ALA A 111 4.25 41.36 29.16
N ALA A 112 4.48 40.09 29.47
CA ALA A 112 5.27 39.19 28.64
C ALA A 112 4.57 38.82 27.32
N GLN A 113 3.27 39.07 27.14
CA GLN A 113 2.51 38.85 25.91
C GLN A 113 2.59 40.02 24.92
N ILE A 114 3.40 41.02 25.18
CA ILE A 114 3.69 42.14 24.29
C ILE A 114 5.18 42.08 23.88
N SER A 115 5.42 42.17 22.58
CA SER A 115 6.76 42.16 22.01
C SER A 115 7.60 43.36 22.50
N ARG A 116 8.93 43.24 22.47
CA ARG A 116 9.85 44.31 22.92
C ARG A 116 9.72 45.60 22.13
N ASP A 117 9.34 45.50 20.83
CA ASP A 117 9.09 46.66 19.96
C ASP A 117 7.69 47.27 20.17
N GLY A 118 6.86 46.66 20.99
CA GLY A 118 5.51 47.12 21.30
C GLY A 118 4.53 47.00 20.12
N ARG A 119 4.88 46.28 19.05
CA ARG A 119 4.08 46.22 17.84
C ARG A 119 3.31 44.92 17.68
N THR A 120 3.73 43.83 18.32
CA THR A 120 3.07 42.54 18.29
C THR A 120 2.60 42.19 19.71
N ALA A 121 1.38 41.65 19.82
CA ALA A 121 0.90 41.09 21.08
C ALA A 121 0.06 39.86 20.77
N PHE A 122 -0.14 38.99 21.77
CA PHE A 122 -0.98 37.83 21.66
C PHE A 122 -1.85 37.62 22.90
N ALA A 123 -2.94 36.90 22.72
CA ALA A 123 -3.78 36.35 23.79
C ALA A 123 -3.91 34.84 23.63
N GLN A 124 -4.01 34.12 24.75
CA GLN A 124 -4.28 32.71 24.79
C GLN A 124 -5.76 32.46 25.03
N ILE A 125 -6.34 31.59 24.24
CA ILE A 125 -7.72 31.12 24.36
C ILE A 125 -7.66 29.64 24.76
N THR A 126 -8.14 29.30 25.95
CA THR A 126 -8.26 27.93 26.41
C THR A 126 -9.71 27.48 26.26
N PHE A 127 -9.93 26.46 25.46
CA PHE A 127 -11.25 25.82 25.32
C PHE A 127 -11.54 24.88 26.48
N THR A 128 -12.82 24.58 26.72
CA THR A 128 -13.24 23.61 27.77
C THR A 128 -12.93 22.17 27.37
N ASP A 129 -12.87 21.91 26.07
CA ASP A 129 -12.71 20.58 25.48
C ASP A 129 -11.38 20.51 24.72
N GLN A 130 -10.94 19.30 24.37
CA GLN A 130 -9.77 19.09 23.53
C GLN A 130 -10.04 19.54 22.09
N ALA A 131 -9.00 19.86 21.31
CA ALA A 131 -9.11 20.39 19.94
C ALA A 131 -10.06 19.59 19.04
N ASN A 132 -10.06 18.25 19.14
CA ASN A 132 -10.90 17.36 18.37
C ASN A 132 -12.38 17.35 18.78
N GLU A 133 -12.69 17.80 19.98
CA GLU A 133 -14.04 17.84 20.55
C GLU A 133 -14.68 19.23 20.44
N VAL A 134 -13.86 20.29 20.29
CA VAL A 134 -14.38 21.64 20.10
C VAL A 134 -15.19 21.74 18.81
N SER A 135 -16.40 22.29 18.91
CA SER A 135 -17.29 22.46 17.75
C SER A 135 -16.66 23.38 16.68
N LYS A 136 -16.64 22.95 15.41
CA LYS A 136 -16.16 23.75 14.29
C LYS A 136 -16.87 25.11 14.17
N ASP A 137 -18.17 25.16 14.51
CA ASP A 137 -18.96 26.39 14.51
C ASP A 137 -18.49 27.38 15.57
N LEU A 138 -18.06 26.87 16.75
CA LEU A 138 -17.49 27.70 17.81
C LEU A 138 -16.14 28.25 17.37
N VAL A 139 -15.27 27.39 16.87
CA VAL A 139 -13.95 27.80 16.40
C VAL A 139 -14.05 28.85 15.28
N GLN A 140 -14.99 28.65 14.32
CA GLN A 140 -15.22 29.62 13.26
C GLN A 140 -15.70 30.97 13.80
N LYS A 141 -16.59 30.97 14.81
CA LYS A 141 -17.03 32.21 15.46
C LYS A 141 -15.88 32.93 16.18
N VAL A 142 -15.00 32.17 16.84
CA VAL A 142 -13.80 32.73 17.47
C VAL A 142 -12.93 33.42 16.42
N VAL A 143 -12.68 32.74 15.30
CA VAL A 143 -11.90 33.31 14.19
C VAL A 143 -12.57 34.58 13.62
N ASP A 144 -13.88 34.50 13.31
CA ASP A 144 -14.62 35.63 12.74
C ASP A 144 -14.65 36.84 13.70
N THR A 145 -14.81 36.61 15.02
CA THR A 145 -14.82 37.66 16.04
C THR A 145 -13.45 38.30 16.17
N ALA A 146 -12.37 37.52 16.24
CA ALA A 146 -11.02 38.02 16.35
C ALA A 146 -10.60 38.83 15.09
N GLN A 147 -10.81 38.24 13.89
CA GLN A 147 -10.54 38.91 12.62
C GLN A 147 -11.44 40.10 12.34
N GLY A 148 -12.63 40.16 12.97
CA GLY A 148 -13.51 41.31 12.93
C GLY A 148 -12.89 42.60 13.53
N ALA A 149 -11.84 42.47 14.37
CA ALA A 149 -11.06 43.59 14.88
C ALA A 149 -9.99 44.12 13.89
N GLU A 150 -9.73 43.41 12.80
CA GLU A 150 -8.75 43.77 11.78
C GLU A 150 -9.15 45.06 11.04
N ARG A 151 -8.16 45.92 10.74
CA ARG A 151 -8.28 47.13 9.90
C ARG A 151 -6.93 47.49 9.32
N ASP A 152 -6.97 48.52 8.43
CA ASP A 152 -5.75 49.09 7.89
C ASP A 152 -4.73 49.42 8.99
N GLY A 153 -3.59 48.79 8.92
CA GLY A 153 -2.51 48.91 9.89
C GLY A 153 -2.63 48.00 11.13
N LEU A 154 -3.68 47.17 11.27
CA LEU A 154 -3.82 46.20 12.35
C LEU A 154 -4.19 44.84 11.76
N GLN A 155 -3.24 43.92 11.73
CA GLN A 155 -3.40 42.52 11.31
C GLN A 155 -3.76 41.66 12.53
N VAL A 156 -4.70 40.76 12.41
CA VAL A 156 -5.14 39.83 13.47
C VAL A 156 -5.21 38.41 12.92
N GLU A 157 -4.41 37.54 13.49
CA GLU A 157 -4.30 36.16 13.05
C GLU A 157 -4.44 35.18 14.22
N LEU A 158 -4.81 33.97 13.91
CA LEU A 158 -5.03 32.93 14.93
C LEU A 158 -4.23 31.66 14.61
N GLY A 159 -3.67 31.06 15.66
CA GLY A 159 -2.92 29.80 15.60
C GLY A 159 -3.35 28.85 16.69
N GLY A 160 -3.19 27.58 16.48
CA GLY A 160 -3.54 26.50 17.41
C GLY A 160 -4.14 25.29 16.73
N GLN A 161 -4.40 24.23 17.50
CA GLN A 161 -4.88 22.97 16.92
C GLN A 161 -6.34 23.03 16.50
N ALA A 162 -7.21 23.62 17.34
CA ALA A 162 -8.62 23.77 16.99
C ALA A 162 -8.80 24.66 15.75
N ILE A 163 -8.00 25.72 15.60
CA ILE A 163 -8.01 26.62 14.45
C ILE A 163 -7.53 25.89 13.19
N THR A 164 -6.48 25.09 13.26
CA THR A 164 -5.98 24.30 12.12
C THR A 164 -7.09 23.41 11.53
N ARG A 165 -7.92 22.77 12.38
CA ARG A 165 -8.99 21.87 11.92
C ARG A 165 -10.11 22.52 11.09
N ILE A 166 -10.35 23.80 11.23
CA ILE A 166 -11.35 24.50 10.40
C ILE A 166 -10.77 24.97 9.06
N GLN A 167 -9.44 25.08 8.96
CA GLN A 167 -8.73 25.47 7.74
C GLN A 167 -8.45 24.29 6.80
N GLU A 168 -8.50 23.08 7.33
CA GLU A 168 -8.38 21.89 6.49
C GLU A 168 -9.56 21.82 5.49
N PRO A 169 -9.30 21.48 4.19
CA PRO A 169 -10.35 21.25 3.24
C PRO A 169 -11.36 20.23 3.77
N PRO A 170 -12.64 20.32 3.36
CA PRO A 170 -13.61 19.32 3.78
C PRO A 170 -13.10 17.91 3.53
N THR A 171 -13.16 17.07 4.55
CA THR A 171 -12.74 15.65 4.46
C THR A 171 -13.42 14.98 3.26
N GLY A 172 -12.62 14.28 2.44
CA GLY A 172 -13.09 13.56 1.25
C GLY A 172 -12.83 14.24 -0.09
N VAL A 173 -12.32 15.48 -0.13
CA VAL A 173 -12.01 16.14 -1.42
C VAL A 173 -10.88 15.41 -2.15
N SER A 174 -9.80 15.08 -1.46
CA SER A 174 -8.68 14.30 -2.00
C SER A 174 -9.14 12.93 -2.50
N GLU A 175 -9.95 12.22 -1.74
CA GLU A 175 -10.50 10.92 -2.13
C GLU A 175 -11.39 11.03 -3.37
N VAL A 176 -12.28 12.03 -3.44
CA VAL A 176 -13.15 12.23 -4.61
C VAL A 176 -12.34 12.53 -5.85
N VAL A 177 -11.34 13.41 -5.77
CA VAL A 177 -10.44 13.74 -6.88
C VAL A 177 -9.63 12.51 -7.29
N GLY A 178 -9.10 11.76 -6.33
CA GLY A 178 -8.35 10.51 -6.57
C GLY A 178 -9.22 9.47 -7.26
N ILE A 179 -10.44 9.24 -6.79
CA ILE A 179 -11.42 8.33 -7.40
C ILE A 179 -11.80 8.79 -8.81
N ALA A 180 -12.03 10.08 -9.02
CA ALA A 180 -12.35 10.62 -10.34
C ALA A 180 -11.19 10.41 -11.33
N ALA A 181 -9.95 10.68 -10.92
CA ALA A 181 -8.77 10.41 -11.74
C ALA A 181 -8.60 8.92 -12.03
N ALA A 182 -8.75 8.05 -11.02
CA ALA A 182 -8.76 6.60 -11.20
C ALA A 182 -9.86 6.13 -12.17
N ALA A 183 -11.06 6.73 -12.10
CA ALA A 183 -12.16 6.45 -13.03
C ALA A 183 -11.78 6.76 -14.48
N VAL A 184 -11.13 7.89 -14.73
CA VAL A 184 -10.64 8.26 -16.08
C VAL A 184 -9.64 7.20 -16.59
N VAL A 185 -8.66 6.82 -15.77
CA VAL A 185 -7.66 5.80 -16.13
C VAL A 185 -8.33 4.46 -16.42
N LEU A 186 -9.24 4.00 -15.55
CA LEU A 186 -10.00 2.76 -15.72
C LEU A 186 -10.88 2.80 -16.98
N PHE A 187 -11.49 3.93 -17.28
CA PHE A 187 -12.31 4.09 -18.49
C PHE A 187 -11.45 3.97 -19.75
N LEU A 188 -10.29 4.62 -19.78
CA LEU A 188 -9.33 4.52 -20.89
C LEU A 188 -8.79 3.11 -21.05
N ALA A 189 -8.49 2.41 -19.94
CA ALA A 189 -7.99 1.05 -19.95
C ALA A 189 -9.01 0.03 -20.43
N PHE A 190 -10.28 0.18 -20.01
CA PHE A 190 -11.32 -0.80 -20.27
C PHE A 190 -12.25 -0.45 -21.45
N GLY A 191 -12.43 0.83 -21.75
CA GLY A 191 -13.38 1.29 -22.77
C GLY A 191 -14.83 0.90 -22.47
N SER A 192 -15.17 0.67 -21.18
CA SER A 192 -16.52 0.27 -20.72
C SER A 192 -16.81 0.92 -19.37
N LEU A 193 -17.92 1.68 -19.32
CA LEU A 193 -18.37 2.36 -18.09
C LEU A 193 -18.63 1.36 -16.95
N PHE A 194 -19.25 0.23 -17.26
CA PHE A 194 -19.55 -0.79 -16.25
C PHE A 194 -18.27 -1.44 -15.70
N ALA A 195 -17.28 -1.70 -16.58
CA ALA A 195 -15.99 -2.26 -16.11
C ALA A 195 -15.18 -1.27 -15.28
N MET A 196 -15.32 0.04 -15.56
CA MET A 196 -14.73 1.13 -14.79
C MET A 196 -15.34 1.21 -13.38
N LEU A 197 -16.68 1.17 -13.30
CA LEU A 197 -17.40 1.32 -12.02
C LEU A 197 -17.17 0.16 -11.05
N LEU A 198 -16.92 -1.07 -11.55
CA LEU A 198 -16.78 -2.25 -10.70
C LEU A 198 -15.66 -2.13 -9.65
N PRO A 199 -14.39 -1.82 -10.02
CA PRO A 199 -13.32 -1.66 -9.03
C PRO A 199 -13.60 -0.52 -8.05
N ILE A 200 -14.19 0.59 -8.54
CA ILE A 200 -14.47 1.76 -7.72
C ILE A 200 -15.52 1.46 -6.65
N VAL A 201 -16.65 0.83 -7.04
CA VAL A 201 -17.72 0.46 -6.10
C VAL A 201 -17.20 -0.51 -5.04
N VAL A 202 -16.38 -1.51 -5.45
CA VAL A 202 -15.81 -2.48 -4.52
C VAL A 202 -14.86 -1.79 -3.54
N ALA A 203 -13.99 -0.90 -4.02
CA ALA A 203 -13.05 -0.18 -3.17
C ALA A 203 -13.77 0.76 -2.19
N ILE A 204 -14.74 1.57 -2.66
CA ILE A 204 -15.52 2.45 -1.80
C ILE A 204 -16.26 1.65 -0.71
N THR A 205 -16.84 0.50 -1.07
CA THR A 205 -17.54 -0.35 -0.08
C THR A 205 -16.57 -0.92 0.94
N GLY A 206 -15.41 -1.42 0.50
CA GLY A 206 -14.39 -1.98 1.39
C GLY A 206 -13.80 -0.93 2.33
N VAL A 207 -13.38 0.21 1.78
CA VAL A 207 -12.79 1.33 2.55
C VAL A 207 -13.82 1.96 3.48
N GLY A 208 -15.04 2.25 2.98
CA GLY A 208 -16.10 2.82 3.81
C GLY A 208 -16.45 1.90 4.99
N SER A 209 -16.53 0.58 4.77
CA SER A 209 -16.72 -0.38 5.86
C SER A 209 -15.50 -0.40 6.82
N GLY A 210 -14.29 -0.26 6.28
CA GLY A 210 -13.05 -0.17 7.08
C GLY A 210 -13.02 1.07 7.97
N MET A 211 -13.34 2.24 7.42
CA MET A 211 -13.40 3.50 8.17
C MET A 211 -14.43 3.43 9.30
N MET A 212 -15.65 2.93 9.02
CA MET A 212 -16.69 2.79 10.05
C MET A 212 -16.29 1.78 11.13
N ALA A 213 -15.63 0.70 10.75
CA ALA A 213 -15.08 -0.28 11.71
C ALA A 213 -13.93 0.33 12.54
N THR A 214 -13.12 1.21 11.98
CA THR A 214 -12.04 1.93 12.69
C THR A 214 -12.62 2.94 13.70
N MET A 215 -13.73 3.63 13.36
CA MET A 215 -14.45 4.48 14.32
C MET A 215 -14.90 3.68 15.55
N LEU A 216 -15.47 2.49 15.36
CA LEU A 216 -15.88 1.63 16.48
C LEU A 216 -14.67 1.08 17.26
N LEU A 217 -13.56 0.82 16.55
CA LEU A 217 -12.32 0.32 17.13
C LEU A 217 -11.67 1.36 18.06
N SER A 218 -11.82 2.67 17.79
CA SER A 218 -11.25 3.74 18.63
C SER A 218 -11.72 3.70 20.08
N HIS A 219 -12.92 3.14 20.35
CA HIS A 219 -13.42 2.97 21.73
C HIS A 219 -12.83 1.76 22.47
N VAL A 220 -12.12 0.88 21.78
CA VAL A 220 -11.54 -0.35 22.35
C VAL A 220 -10.02 -0.28 22.45
N THR A 221 -9.40 0.46 21.55
CA THR A 221 -7.94 0.61 21.50
C THR A 221 -7.57 2.03 21.04
N ASN A 222 -6.40 2.50 21.46
CA ASN A 222 -5.90 3.81 21.04
C ASN A 222 -5.65 3.83 19.53
N VAL A 223 -6.48 4.55 18.79
CA VAL A 223 -6.35 4.75 17.34
C VAL A 223 -5.96 6.21 17.10
N PRO A 224 -4.82 6.48 16.47
CA PRO A 224 -4.42 7.84 16.12
C PRO A 224 -5.33 8.48 15.06
N GLU A 225 -5.47 9.81 15.07
CA GLU A 225 -6.25 10.56 14.07
C GLU A 225 -5.78 10.36 12.64
N VAL A 226 -4.49 10.08 12.44
CA VAL A 226 -3.91 9.79 11.12
C VAL A 226 -4.32 8.41 10.57
N ALA A 227 -4.76 7.47 11.41
CA ALA A 227 -5.04 6.10 10.98
C ALA A 227 -6.20 5.97 9.98
N PRO A 228 -7.36 6.68 10.10
CA PRO A 228 -8.39 6.69 9.06
C PRO A 228 -7.89 7.25 7.72
N LEU A 229 -7.09 8.32 7.73
CA LEU A 229 -6.49 8.90 6.52
C LEU A 229 -5.62 7.85 5.79
N LEU A 230 -4.71 7.21 6.52
CA LEU A 230 -3.86 6.15 5.98
C LEU A 230 -4.68 4.93 5.53
N GLY A 231 -5.71 4.56 6.28
CA GLY A 231 -6.64 3.50 5.93
C GLY A 231 -7.38 3.79 4.62
N SER A 232 -7.84 5.03 4.40
CA SER A 232 -8.50 5.45 3.15
C SER A 232 -7.52 5.44 1.98
N LEU A 233 -6.36 6.04 2.15
CA LEU A 233 -5.29 6.13 1.14
C LEU A 233 -4.87 4.73 0.65
N ILE A 234 -4.58 3.81 1.57
CA ILE A 234 -4.16 2.45 1.26
C ILE A 234 -5.34 1.64 0.72
N GLY A 235 -6.47 1.71 1.40
CA GLY A 235 -7.65 0.93 1.07
C GLY A 235 -8.20 1.25 -0.31
N LEU A 236 -8.20 2.52 -0.73
CA LEU A 236 -8.60 2.93 -2.08
C LEU A 236 -7.61 2.39 -3.13
N GLY A 237 -6.30 2.60 -2.92
CA GLY A 237 -5.27 2.12 -3.83
C GLY A 237 -5.35 0.61 -4.03
N VAL A 238 -5.27 -0.13 -2.94
CA VAL A 238 -5.29 -1.61 -2.91
C VAL A 238 -6.64 -2.17 -3.37
N GLY A 239 -7.75 -1.57 -2.92
CA GLY A 239 -9.09 -2.04 -3.24
C GLY A 239 -9.42 -1.93 -4.73
N ILE A 240 -9.07 -0.80 -5.37
CA ILE A 240 -9.26 -0.61 -6.82
C ILE A 240 -8.37 -1.59 -7.59
N ASP A 241 -7.11 -1.74 -7.17
CA ASP A 241 -6.14 -2.60 -7.85
C ASP A 241 -6.52 -4.08 -7.79
N TYR A 242 -6.88 -4.60 -6.64
CA TYR A 242 -7.30 -6.00 -6.50
C TYR A 242 -8.56 -6.32 -7.32
N ALA A 243 -9.52 -5.43 -7.31
CA ALA A 243 -10.69 -5.58 -8.15
C ALA A 243 -10.34 -5.49 -9.65
N LEU A 244 -9.40 -4.62 -10.03
CA LEU A 244 -8.87 -4.49 -11.40
C LEU A 244 -8.30 -5.83 -11.92
N PHE A 245 -7.47 -6.52 -11.11
CA PHE A 245 -6.90 -7.81 -11.47
C PHE A 245 -7.98 -8.85 -11.78
N ILE A 246 -8.97 -8.99 -10.91
CA ILE A 246 -10.07 -9.96 -11.09
C ILE A 246 -10.93 -9.59 -12.30
N VAL A 247 -11.31 -8.31 -12.46
CA VAL A 247 -12.10 -7.82 -13.61
C VAL A 247 -11.36 -8.04 -14.92
N THR A 248 -10.07 -7.77 -14.96
CA THR A 248 -9.25 -7.96 -16.18
C THR A 248 -9.18 -9.42 -16.58
N ARG A 249 -8.98 -10.34 -15.63
CA ARG A 249 -8.96 -11.79 -15.89
C ARG A 249 -10.31 -12.27 -16.36
N HIS A 250 -11.40 -11.85 -15.71
CA HIS A 250 -12.77 -12.17 -16.11
C HIS A 250 -13.07 -11.70 -17.54
N ARG A 251 -12.73 -10.47 -17.89
CA ARG A 251 -12.92 -9.94 -19.25
C ARG A 251 -12.15 -10.73 -20.31
N ARG A 252 -10.88 -11.10 -20.01
CA ARG A 252 -10.08 -11.95 -20.90
C ARG A 252 -10.71 -13.32 -21.09
N GLY A 253 -11.27 -13.92 -20.03
CA GLY A 253 -11.99 -15.19 -20.12
C GLY A 253 -13.18 -15.12 -21.08
N ILE A 254 -14.02 -14.09 -20.96
CA ILE A 254 -15.14 -13.87 -21.90
C ILE A 254 -14.63 -13.64 -23.32
N GLN A 255 -13.54 -12.86 -23.53
CA GLN A 255 -12.96 -12.62 -24.85
C GLN A 255 -12.40 -13.92 -25.48
N ARG A 256 -11.98 -14.88 -24.66
CA ARG A 256 -11.55 -16.23 -25.09
C ARG A 256 -12.73 -17.20 -25.27
N GLY A 257 -13.98 -16.75 -25.13
CA GLY A 257 -15.19 -17.56 -25.38
C GLY A 257 -15.75 -18.27 -24.16
N LEU A 258 -15.23 -18.05 -22.95
CA LEU A 258 -15.81 -18.65 -21.73
C LEU A 258 -17.17 -18.01 -21.39
N GLU A 259 -18.07 -18.83 -20.87
CA GLU A 259 -19.31 -18.35 -20.28
C GLU A 259 -19.04 -17.39 -19.10
N PRO A 260 -19.86 -16.35 -18.90
CA PRO A 260 -19.63 -15.33 -17.87
C PRO A 260 -19.49 -15.90 -16.44
N GLU A 261 -20.28 -16.91 -16.07
CA GLU A 261 -20.18 -17.57 -14.75
C GLU A 261 -18.85 -18.29 -14.61
N GLU A 262 -18.50 -19.08 -15.59
CA GLU A 262 -17.25 -19.85 -15.58
C GLU A 262 -16.02 -18.94 -15.59
N SER A 263 -16.06 -17.89 -16.42
CA SER A 263 -15.03 -16.87 -16.45
C SER A 263 -14.85 -16.15 -15.11
N ALA A 264 -15.94 -15.85 -14.38
CA ALA A 264 -15.88 -15.25 -13.05
C ALA A 264 -15.29 -16.22 -12.02
N VAL A 265 -15.72 -17.49 -12.03
CA VAL A 265 -15.20 -18.53 -11.15
C VAL A 265 -13.70 -18.75 -11.41
N ARG A 266 -13.29 -18.83 -12.67
CA ARG A 266 -11.88 -18.99 -13.05
C ARG A 266 -11.04 -17.80 -12.64
N ALA A 267 -11.54 -16.58 -12.86
CA ALA A 267 -10.85 -15.36 -12.43
C ALA A 267 -10.63 -15.30 -10.91
N LEU A 268 -11.61 -15.74 -10.11
CA LEU A 268 -11.46 -15.79 -8.66
C LEU A 268 -10.53 -16.91 -8.19
N ASN A 269 -10.56 -18.06 -8.85
CA ASN A 269 -9.69 -19.18 -8.49
C ASN A 269 -8.22 -18.94 -8.83
N THR A 270 -7.92 -18.03 -9.77
CA THR A 270 -6.57 -17.60 -10.14
C THR A 270 -6.23 -16.26 -9.48
N SER A 271 -6.66 -15.14 -10.08
CA SER A 271 -6.36 -13.79 -9.57
C SER A 271 -6.92 -13.53 -8.17
N GLY A 272 -8.06 -14.13 -7.77
CA GLY A 272 -8.59 -13.99 -6.42
C GLY A 272 -7.70 -14.64 -5.33
N ARG A 273 -7.02 -15.75 -5.64
CA ARG A 273 -6.02 -16.32 -4.72
C ARG A 273 -4.79 -15.43 -4.60
N ALA A 274 -4.32 -14.88 -5.72
CA ALA A 274 -3.24 -13.91 -5.72
C ALA A 274 -3.61 -12.68 -4.89
N VAL A 275 -4.84 -12.17 -4.99
CA VAL A 275 -5.35 -11.04 -4.19
C VAL A 275 -5.41 -11.37 -2.70
N LEU A 276 -5.82 -12.59 -2.31
CA LEU A 276 -5.79 -13.02 -0.90
C LEU A 276 -4.36 -13.10 -0.37
N PHE A 277 -3.44 -13.62 -1.16
CA PHE A 277 -2.02 -13.66 -0.82
C PHE A 277 -1.46 -12.23 -0.68
N ALA A 278 -1.75 -11.39 -1.66
CA ALA A 278 -1.37 -9.99 -1.72
C ALA A 278 -1.88 -9.19 -0.51
N GLY A 279 -3.16 -9.26 -0.18
CA GLY A 279 -3.71 -8.61 1.01
C GLY A 279 -3.09 -9.14 2.31
N GLY A 280 -2.77 -10.44 2.36
CA GLY A 280 -2.03 -11.03 3.47
C GLY A 280 -0.62 -10.47 3.60
N THR A 281 0.12 -10.28 2.49
CA THR A 281 1.47 -9.68 2.50
C THR A 281 1.44 -8.23 2.96
N VAL A 282 0.44 -7.44 2.55
CA VAL A 282 0.26 -6.06 3.04
C VAL A 282 0.00 -6.04 4.55
N CYS A 283 -0.89 -6.89 5.07
CA CYS A 283 -1.14 -6.98 6.51
C CYS A 283 0.11 -7.43 7.29
N ILE A 284 0.90 -8.35 6.75
CA ILE A 284 2.16 -8.80 7.36
C ILE A 284 3.21 -7.67 7.34
N ALA A 285 3.30 -6.91 6.25
CA ALA A 285 4.20 -5.76 6.15
C ALA A 285 3.81 -4.66 7.14
N LEU A 286 2.50 -4.37 7.28
CA LEU A 286 1.99 -3.45 8.30
C LEU A 286 2.29 -3.96 9.71
N ALA A 287 2.09 -5.26 9.98
CA ALA A 287 2.44 -5.87 11.28
C ALA A 287 3.94 -5.78 11.60
N GLY A 288 4.80 -5.66 10.59
CA GLY A 288 6.23 -5.37 10.78
C GLY A 288 6.49 -4.08 11.58
N MET A 289 5.57 -3.09 11.51
CA MET A 289 5.68 -1.85 12.29
C MET A 289 5.63 -2.09 13.80
N LEU A 290 5.05 -3.20 14.28
CA LEU A 290 5.02 -3.56 15.70
C LEU A 290 6.44 -3.75 16.28
N VAL A 291 7.44 -4.04 15.44
CA VAL A 291 8.86 -4.11 15.83
C VAL A 291 9.37 -2.76 16.36
N MET A 292 8.74 -1.66 15.93
CA MET A 292 9.07 -0.31 16.41
C MET A 292 8.70 -0.11 17.89
N ASN A 293 7.82 -0.93 18.44
CA ASN A 293 7.33 -0.85 19.84
C ASN A 293 6.92 0.58 20.24
N LEU A 294 6.17 1.24 19.35
CA LEU A 294 5.57 2.56 19.53
C LEU A 294 4.05 2.41 19.53
N ARG A 295 3.39 2.68 20.65
CA ARG A 295 1.93 2.50 20.80
C ARG A 295 1.11 3.25 19.76
N PHE A 296 1.59 4.42 19.34
CA PHE A 296 1.01 5.19 18.24
C PHE A 296 0.91 4.37 16.95
N LEU A 297 1.98 3.63 16.59
CA LEU A 297 2.01 2.79 15.40
C LEU A 297 1.13 1.54 15.53
N ASP A 298 0.95 1.01 16.74
CA ASP A 298 0.10 -0.17 16.97
C ASP A 298 -1.35 0.10 16.52
N GLY A 299 -1.89 1.27 16.88
CA GLY A 299 -3.22 1.69 16.45
C GLY A 299 -3.34 1.86 14.94
N VAL A 300 -2.31 2.44 14.30
CA VAL A 300 -2.23 2.57 12.84
C VAL A 300 -2.23 1.19 12.16
N VAL A 301 -1.41 0.24 12.65
CA VAL A 301 -1.34 -1.13 12.11
C VAL A 301 -2.69 -1.82 12.13
N ILE A 302 -3.38 -1.77 13.27
CA ILE A 302 -4.67 -2.47 13.45
C ILE A 302 -5.73 -1.86 12.54
N ALA A 303 -5.87 -0.54 12.54
CA ALA A 303 -6.88 0.17 11.75
C ALA A 303 -6.67 0.02 10.24
N THR A 304 -5.43 0.18 9.76
CA THR A 304 -5.10 0.04 8.34
C THR A 304 -5.21 -1.40 7.87
N SER A 305 -4.75 -2.38 8.68
CA SER A 305 -4.91 -3.80 8.38
C SER A 305 -6.38 -4.21 8.29
N LEU A 306 -7.23 -3.70 9.20
CA LEU A 306 -8.67 -3.94 9.15
C LEU A 306 -9.29 -3.43 7.83
N THR A 307 -8.91 -2.23 7.40
CA THR A 307 -9.38 -1.64 6.15
C THR A 307 -8.91 -2.46 4.93
N VAL A 308 -7.65 -2.93 4.92
CA VAL A 308 -7.12 -3.81 3.86
C VAL A 308 -7.89 -5.14 3.82
N VAL A 309 -8.12 -5.77 4.96
CA VAL A 309 -8.88 -7.03 5.06
C VAL A 309 -10.29 -6.87 4.51
N LEU A 310 -11.00 -5.80 4.89
CA LEU A 310 -12.36 -5.53 4.39
C LEU A 310 -12.37 -5.22 2.89
N SER A 311 -11.37 -4.52 2.36
CA SER A 311 -11.20 -4.27 0.92
C SER A 311 -10.95 -5.57 0.14
N VAL A 312 -10.11 -6.47 0.66
CA VAL A 312 -9.89 -7.81 0.09
C VAL A 312 -11.17 -8.65 0.12
N LEU A 313 -11.88 -8.66 1.24
CA LEU A 313 -13.16 -9.37 1.37
C LEU A 313 -14.19 -8.84 0.37
N ALA A 314 -14.26 -7.51 0.16
CA ALA A 314 -15.11 -6.92 -0.87
C ALA A 314 -14.71 -7.39 -2.27
N ALA A 315 -13.41 -7.41 -2.58
CA ALA A 315 -12.91 -7.86 -3.88
C ALA A 315 -13.22 -9.34 -4.16
N VAL A 316 -13.20 -10.23 -3.15
CA VAL A 316 -13.44 -11.67 -3.37
C VAL A 316 -14.90 -12.10 -3.19
N THR A 317 -15.75 -11.25 -2.61
CA THR A 317 -17.17 -11.58 -2.37
C THR A 317 -18.14 -10.67 -3.11
N LEU A 318 -18.02 -9.34 -2.96
CA LEU A 318 -18.91 -8.38 -3.60
C LEU A 318 -18.68 -8.33 -5.12
N LEU A 319 -17.42 -8.33 -5.56
CA LEU A 319 -17.10 -8.24 -6.98
C LEU A 319 -17.71 -9.37 -7.81
N PRO A 320 -17.61 -10.67 -7.44
CA PRO A 320 -18.29 -11.73 -8.17
C PRO A 320 -19.81 -11.57 -8.25
N ALA A 321 -20.44 -11.05 -7.20
CA ALA A 321 -21.88 -10.77 -7.21
C ALA A 321 -22.21 -9.65 -8.21
N LEU A 322 -21.41 -8.59 -8.27
CA LEU A 322 -21.55 -7.50 -9.24
C LEU A 322 -21.29 -7.98 -10.68
N LEU A 323 -20.29 -8.85 -10.89
CA LEU A 323 -20.04 -9.48 -12.19
C LEU A 323 -21.24 -10.31 -12.64
N GLY A 324 -21.89 -11.02 -11.71
CA GLY A 324 -23.12 -11.77 -11.97
C GLY A 324 -24.32 -10.91 -12.37
N LEU A 325 -24.40 -9.64 -11.89
CA LEU A 325 -25.44 -8.69 -12.31
C LEU A 325 -25.18 -8.13 -13.70
N LEU A 326 -23.94 -7.85 -14.03
CA LEU A 326 -23.58 -7.17 -15.28
C LEU A 326 -23.40 -8.14 -16.46
N GLY A 327 -22.96 -9.38 -16.19
CA GLY A 327 -22.73 -10.38 -17.21
C GLY A 327 -21.84 -9.86 -18.37
N PRO A 328 -22.23 -10.07 -19.65
CA PRO A 328 -21.42 -9.65 -20.80
C PRO A 328 -21.29 -8.11 -20.95
N ARG A 329 -22.05 -7.31 -20.18
CA ARG A 329 -21.98 -5.82 -20.23
C ARG A 329 -20.64 -5.28 -19.71
N VAL A 330 -19.85 -6.08 -19.04
CA VAL A 330 -18.47 -5.75 -18.61
C VAL A 330 -17.55 -5.50 -19.81
N LEU A 331 -17.82 -6.13 -20.98
CA LEU A 331 -17.11 -5.84 -22.22
C LEU A 331 -17.64 -4.55 -22.89
N SER A 332 -16.75 -3.80 -23.54
CA SER A 332 -17.16 -2.66 -24.35
C SER A 332 -18.01 -3.08 -25.56
N ARG A 333 -18.82 -2.17 -26.07
CA ARG A 333 -19.66 -2.43 -27.27
C ARG A 333 -18.80 -2.91 -28.46
N LYS A 334 -17.60 -2.34 -28.63
CA LYS A 334 -16.67 -2.71 -29.70
C LYS A 334 -16.14 -4.14 -29.52
N GLN A 335 -15.78 -4.50 -28.29
CA GLN A 335 -15.26 -5.86 -27.98
C GLN A 335 -16.36 -6.92 -28.14
N ARG A 336 -17.60 -6.65 -27.69
CA ARG A 336 -18.73 -7.56 -27.89
C ARG A 336 -19.01 -7.80 -29.37
N ARG A 337 -18.99 -6.73 -30.19
CA ARG A 337 -19.17 -6.86 -31.64
C ARG A 337 -18.03 -7.67 -32.27
N LYS A 338 -16.78 -7.42 -31.88
CA LYS A 338 -15.61 -8.17 -32.36
C LYS A 338 -15.74 -9.65 -32.01
N LEU A 339 -16.08 -9.97 -30.77
CA LEU A 339 -16.29 -11.37 -30.34
C LEU A 339 -17.40 -12.07 -31.13
N ALA A 340 -18.50 -11.36 -31.43
CA ALA A 340 -19.61 -11.91 -32.20
C ALA A 340 -19.28 -12.08 -33.70
N SER A 341 -18.41 -11.27 -34.29
CA SER A 341 -18.09 -11.29 -35.73
C SER A 341 -16.82 -12.03 -36.09
N ALA A 342 -15.80 -11.97 -35.22
CA ALA A 342 -14.45 -12.52 -35.49
C ALA A 342 -14.10 -13.74 -34.62
N GLY A 343 -15.01 -14.15 -33.70
CA GLY A 343 -14.75 -15.22 -32.74
C GLY A 343 -13.79 -14.83 -31.61
N PRO A 344 -13.32 -15.84 -30.82
CA PRO A 344 -12.42 -15.64 -29.71
C PRO A 344 -11.06 -15.04 -30.12
N ASP A 345 -10.51 -14.16 -29.27
CA ASP A 345 -9.18 -13.57 -29.50
C ASP A 345 -8.06 -14.61 -29.38
N PRO A 346 -7.01 -14.57 -30.24
CA PRO A 346 -5.87 -15.47 -30.15
C PRO A 346 -5.10 -15.31 -28.83
N ALA A 347 -4.44 -16.40 -28.39
CA ALA A 347 -3.82 -16.47 -27.07
C ALA A 347 -2.52 -15.65 -26.93
N GLU A 348 -1.87 -15.22 -28.01
CA GLU A 348 -0.57 -14.56 -27.95
C GLU A 348 -0.65 -13.06 -27.69
N ALA A 349 0.20 -12.60 -26.76
CA ALA A 349 0.35 -11.19 -26.46
C ALA A 349 1.02 -10.45 -27.63
N SER A 350 0.31 -9.48 -28.22
CA SER A 350 0.81 -8.61 -29.28
C SER A 350 0.74 -7.14 -28.89
N GLY A 351 1.62 -6.30 -29.42
CA GLY A 351 1.57 -4.85 -29.22
C GLY A 351 2.81 -4.24 -28.53
N PRO A 352 2.69 -3.02 -27.94
CA PRO A 352 3.84 -2.29 -27.39
C PRO A 352 4.56 -3.05 -26.27
N ALA A 353 3.82 -3.75 -25.40
CA ALA A 353 4.38 -4.54 -24.30
C ALA A 353 5.29 -5.68 -24.79
N ALA A 354 4.87 -6.39 -25.84
CA ALA A 354 5.68 -7.45 -26.43
C ALA A 354 6.96 -6.90 -27.09
N ARG A 355 6.87 -5.73 -27.74
CA ARG A 355 8.06 -5.04 -28.33
C ARG A 355 9.03 -4.59 -27.25
N TRP A 356 8.52 -4.03 -26.15
CA TRP A 356 9.34 -3.62 -25.02
C TRP A 356 10.05 -4.82 -24.38
N SER A 357 9.33 -5.90 -24.14
CA SER A 357 9.88 -7.12 -23.57
C SER A 357 11.00 -7.72 -24.46
N ALA A 358 10.82 -7.71 -25.77
CA ALA A 358 11.86 -8.13 -26.71
C ALA A 358 13.10 -7.20 -26.65
N TYR A 359 12.90 -5.89 -26.58
CA TYR A 359 13.99 -4.91 -26.44
C TYR A 359 14.79 -5.09 -25.15
N VAL A 360 14.11 -5.38 -24.02
CA VAL A 360 14.79 -5.69 -22.75
C VAL A 360 15.61 -6.98 -22.85
N GLN A 361 15.09 -8.00 -23.54
CA GLN A 361 15.81 -9.26 -23.79
C GLN A 361 17.08 -9.06 -24.63
N GLU A 362 17.03 -8.18 -25.65
CA GLU A 362 18.18 -7.91 -26.52
C GLU A 362 19.29 -7.12 -25.81
N ARG A 363 18.96 -6.22 -24.87
CA ARG A 363 19.90 -5.30 -24.23
C ARG A 363 19.82 -5.28 -22.69
N PRO A 364 19.88 -6.42 -22.02
CA PRO A 364 19.61 -6.47 -20.58
C PRO A 364 20.65 -5.72 -19.74
N ARG A 365 21.93 -5.72 -20.14
CA ARG A 365 23.00 -5.01 -19.40
C ARG A 365 22.83 -3.50 -19.45
N SER A 366 22.53 -2.94 -20.62
CA SER A 366 22.38 -1.49 -20.80
C SER A 366 21.13 -0.98 -20.07
N ILE A 367 20.04 -1.73 -20.12
CA ILE A 367 18.79 -1.37 -19.46
C ILE A 367 18.95 -1.45 -17.94
N ALA A 368 19.58 -2.53 -17.42
CA ALA A 368 19.86 -2.66 -15.99
C ALA A 368 20.78 -1.54 -15.50
N ALA A 369 21.85 -1.23 -16.22
CA ALA A 369 22.77 -0.15 -15.86
C ALA A 369 22.08 1.22 -15.84
N MET A 370 21.28 1.53 -16.87
CA MET A 370 20.55 2.80 -16.96
C MET A 370 19.52 2.92 -15.82
N ALA A 371 18.76 1.86 -15.56
CA ALA A 371 17.78 1.85 -14.47
C ALA A 371 18.46 2.02 -13.11
N LEU A 372 19.58 1.34 -12.86
CA LEU A 372 20.36 1.50 -11.63
C LEU A 372 20.92 2.92 -11.46
N VAL A 373 21.43 3.53 -12.54
CA VAL A 373 21.91 4.93 -12.48
C VAL A 373 20.78 5.89 -12.14
N VAL A 374 19.62 5.75 -12.80
CA VAL A 374 18.46 6.60 -12.50
C VAL A 374 18.02 6.44 -11.03
N MET A 375 17.91 5.19 -10.55
CA MET A 375 17.54 4.91 -9.18
C MET A 375 18.59 5.44 -8.18
N ALA A 376 19.88 5.30 -8.48
CA ALA A 376 20.96 5.82 -7.64
C ALA A 376 20.92 7.34 -7.54
N VAL A 377 20.71 8.05 -8.66
CA VAL A 377 20.59 9.53 -8.67
C VAL A 377 19.41 9.98 -7.83
N LEU A 378 18.25 9.33 -7.98
CA LEU A 378 17.06 9.65 -7.19
C LEU A 378 17.21 9.28 -5.71
N ALA A 379 18.06 8.33 -5.38
CA ALA A 379 18.34 7.95 -3.99
C ALA A 379 19.36 8.87 -3.30
N LEU A 380 20.18 9.64 -4.03
CA LEU A 380 21.22 10.50 -3.43
C LEU A 380 20.69 11.44 -2.34
N PRO A 381 19.54 12.14 -2.51
CA PRO A 381 19.06 13.05 -1.47
C PRO A 381 18.74 12.37 -0.13
N VAL A 382 18.51 11.04 -0.12
CA VAL A 382 18.23 10.32 1.14
C VAL A 382 19.37 10.43 2.16
N LEU A 383 20.60 10.66 1.68
CA LEU A 383 21.78 10.84 2.55
C LEU A 383 21.70 12.10 3.44
N SER A 384 20.84 13.05 3.08
CA SER A 384 20.56 14.26 3.86
C SER A 384 19.21 14.18 4.59
N LEU A 385 18.58 13.00 4.63
CA LEU A 385 17.29 12.80 5.31
C LEU A 385 17.38 13.21 6.78
N ARG A 386 16.52 14.15 7.16
CA ARG A 386 16.33 14.59 8.54
C ARG A 386 14.90 14.28 8.97
N LEU A 387 14.78 13.53 10.04
CA LEU A 387 13.51 13.23 10.67
C LEU A 387 13.16 14.32 11.69
N GLY A 388 11.91 14.67 11.77
CA GLY A 388 11.42 15.68 12.70
C GLY A 388 9.90 15.71 12.74
N ALA A 389 9.33 16.84 13.10
CA ALA A 389 7.90 17.10 12.99
C ALA A 389 7.66 18.35 12.14
N THR A 390 6.54 18.38 11.44
CA THR A 390 6.00 19.57 10.82
C THR A 390 5.27 20.41 11.87
N ASP A 391 5.28 21.73 11.72
CA ASP A 391 4.51 22.67 12.55
C ASP A 391 3.73 23.65 11.67
N GLN A 392 3.02 24.60 12.29
CA GLN A 392 2.23 25.60 11.56
C GLN A 392 3.07 26.49 10.64
N GLY A 393 4.40 26.57 10.87
CA GLY A 393 5.35 27.26 10.00
C GLY A 393 5.54 26.58 8.63
N ASN A 394 5.06 25.36 8.42
CA ASN A 394 5.07 24.66 7.13
C ASN A 394 3.75 24.83 6.37
N ASN A 395 2.70 25.38 6.97
CA ASN A 395 1.41 25.58 6.31
C ASN A 395 1.52 26.58 5.16
N GLN A 396 0.50 26.65 4.31
CA GLN A 396 0.43 27.62 3.22
C GLN A 396 0.41 29.05 3.77
N GLU A 397 1.11 29.98 3.13
CA GLU A 397 1.23 31.38 3.56
C GLU A 397 -0.12 32.14 3.68
N SER A 398 -1.15 31.64 2.99
CA SER A 398 -2.48 32.22 3.02
C SER A 398 -3.31 31.81 4.24
N THR A 399 -2.86 30.85 5.05
CA THR A 399 -3.59 30.38 6.22
C THR A 399 -3.34 31.26 7.43
N THR A 400 -4.40 31.55 8.25
CA THR A 400 -4.23 32.37 9.47
C THR A 400 -3.27 31.71 10.46
N THR A 401 -3.26 30.37 10.53
CA THR A 401 -2.32 29.63 11.41
C THR A 401 -0.86 29.86 11.04
N ARG A 402 -0.55 29.94 9.73
CA ARG A 402 0.79 30.24 9.26
C ARG A 402 1.13 31.71 9.53
N GLN A 403 0.24 32.64 9.26
CA GLN A 403 0.45 34.07 9.49
C GLN A 403 0.60 34.35 10.99
N ALA A 404 -0.18 33.71 11.86
CA ALA A 404 -0.01 33.79 13.30
C ALA A 404 1.39 33.31 13.75
N TYR A 405 1.84 32.18 13.20
CA TYR A 405 3.16 31.63 13.47
C TYR A 405 4.27 32.64 13.08
N ASP A 406 4.17 33.26 11.91
CA ASP A 406 5.14 34.21 11.41
C ASP A 406 5.12 35.51 12.26
N LEU A 407 3.95 36.03 12.65
CA LEU A 407 3.82 37.19 13.54
C LEU A 407 4.42 36.94 14.93
N LEU A 408 4.22 35.73 15.50
CA LEU A 408 4.85 35.34 16.77
C LEU A 408 6.37 35.25 16.63
N ALA A 409 6.85 34.64 15.53
CA ALA A 409 8.28 34.51 15.25
C ALA A 409 8.95 35.90 15.09
N GLU A 410 8.31 36.86 14.41
CA GLU A 410 8.80 38.20 14.22
C GLU A 410 8.78 39.01 15.52
N GLY A 411 7.72 38.92 16.34
CA GLY A 411 7.56 39.70 17.56
C GLY A 411 8.38 39.17 18.74
N PHE A 412 8.45 37.87 18.90
CA PHE A 412 9.01 37.24 20.11
C PHE A 412 10.24 36.34 19.82
N GLY A 413 10.58 36.17 18.54
CA GLY A 413 11.65 35.29 18.07
C GLY A 413 11.16 33.92 17.63
N PRO A 414 11.87 33.25 16.67
CA PRO A 414 11.43 32.03 16.04
C PRO A 414 11.15 30.86 17.00
N GLY A 415 11.89 30.76 18.11
CA GLY A 415 11.75 29.70 19.10
C GLY A 415 10.53 29.84 20.00
N PHE A 416 9.83 31.01 19.93
CA PHE A 416 8.61 31.21 20.72
C PHE A 416 7.46 30.27 20.32
N ASN A 417 7.46 29.81 19.07
CA ASN A 417 6.48 28.85 18.55
C ASN A 417 6.65 27.40 19.06
N GLY A 418 7.72 27.13 19.82
CA GLY A 418 7.96 25.79 20.38
C GLY A 418 8.87 25.85 21.61
N PRO A 419 8.40 26.48 22.72
CA PRO A 419 9.19 26.58 23.93
C PRO A 419 9.42 25.19 24.55
N LEU A 420 10.62 24.99 25.12
CA LEU A 420 10.95 23.82 25.90
C LEU A 420 10.47 24.00 27.35
N GLN A 421 10.18 22.91 28.00
CA GLN A 421 9.75 22.86 29.39
C GLN A 421 10.72 22.00 30.20
N VAL A 422 11.55 22.63 31.04
CA VAL A 422 12.41 21.90 31.97
C VAL A 422 11.64 21.71 33.28
N VAL A 423 11.27 20.46 33.55
CA VAL A 423 10.45 20.06 34.70
C VAL A 423 11.34 19.57 35.82
N VAL A 424 11.31 20.26 36.97
CA VAL A 424 12.10 19.97 38.15
C VAL A 424 11.17 19.41 39.24
N PRO A 425 11.33 18.14 39.66
CA PRO A 425 10.52 17.57 40.74
C PRO A 425 10.98 18.09 42.13
N GLY A 426 10.10 18.01 43.10
CA GLY A 426 10.41 18.16 44.54
C GLY A 426 10.61 19.59 45.05
N GLY A 427 10.29 20.64 44.29
CA GLY A 427 10.39 22.04 44.78
C GLY A 427 11.80 22.50 45.11
N ALA A 428 12.82 21.95 44.45
CA ALA A 428 14.21 22.34 44.55
C ALA A 428 14.41 23.83 44.17
N ASP A 429 15.43 24.50 44.72
CA ASP A 429 15.79 25.82 44.30
C ASP A 429 16.31 25.84 42.87
N THR A 430 15.54 26.40 41.98
CA THR A 430 15.83 26.46 40.53
C THR A 430 16.58 27.70 40.12
N THR A 431 16.95 28.61 41.05
CA THR A 431 17.54 29.91 40.75
C THR A 431 18.84 29.78 39.98
N GLU A 432 19.72 28.88 40.43
CA GLU A 432 21.01 28.63 39.77
C GLU A 432 20.82 27.92 38.41
N LEU A 433 19.97 26.94 38.34
CA LEU A 433 19.64 26.25 37.09
C LEU A 433 19.09 27.23 36.04
N VAL A 434 18.14 28.09 36.41
CA VAL A 434 17.59 29.12 35.50
C VAL A 434 18.69 30.07 35.02
N ARG A 435 19.63 30.44 35.90
CA ARG A 435 20.75 31.30 35.54
C ARG A 435 21.67 30.61 34.52
N THR A 436 21.98 29.35 34.74
CA THR A 436 22.83 28.55 33.83
C THR A 436 22.16 28.34 32.50
N ILE A 437 20.86 27.97 32.47
CA ILE A 437 20.07 27.83 31.26
C ILE A 437 20.07 29.18 30.45
N ARG A 438 19.86 30.31 31.11
CA ARG A 438 19.89 31.63 30.44
C ARG A 438 21.25 31.97 29.81
N ALA A 439 22.32 31.48 30.42
CA ALA A 439 23.67 31.70 29.93
C ALA A 439 24.07 30.71 28.81
N THR A 440 23.28 29.69 28.58
CA THR A 440 23.53 28.65 27.56
C THR A 440 23.32 29.25 26.16
N ASP A 441 24.22 28.91 25.24
CA ASP A 441 24.09 29.30 23.84
C ASP A 441 22.79 28.74 23.24
N ASP A 442 22.19 29.50 22.32
CA ASP A 442 20.92 29.26 21.66
C ASP A 442 19.67 29.39 22.55
N VAL A 443 19.78 29.83 23.81
CA VAL A 443 18.66 30.21 24.66
C VAL A 443 18.37 31.70 24.48
N ALA A 444 17.13 32.06 24.08
CA ALA A 444 16.66 33.44 24.00
C ALA A 444 16.12 33.93 25.34
N GLN A 445 15.40 33.07 26.05
CA GLN A 445 14.80 33.39 27.34
C GLN A 445 14.60 32.10 28.15
N ALA A 446 14.72 32.19 29.47
CA ALA A 446 14.32 31.16 30.39
C ALA A 446 13.67 31.78 31.63
N ALA A 447 12.55 31.25 32.09
CA ALA A 447 11.80 31.69 33.25
C ALA A 447 11.17 30.51 34.00
N ALA A 448 11.33 30.47 35.32
CA ALA A 448 10.65 29.51 36.16
C ALA A 448 9.24 30.00 36.50
N ALA A 449 8.27 29.16 36.36
CA ALA A 449 6.92 29.34 36.90
C ALA A 449 6.95 29.13 38.42
N PRO A 450 6.00 29.70 39.15
CA PRO A 450 5.85 29.40 40.58
C PRO A 450 5.65 27.89 40.80
N PRO A 451 6.30 27.29 41.83
CA PRO A 451 6.14 25.90 42.12
C PRO A 451 4.66 25.53 42.36
N ALA A 452 4.19 24.49 41.66
CA ALA A 452 2.81 24.00 41.79
C ALA A 452 2.77 22.49 41.62
N GLY A 453 1.88 21.78 42.35
CA GLY A 453 1.74 20.33 42.23
C GLY A 453 3.01 19.52 42.59
N GLY A 454 3.91 20.10 43.38
CA GLY A 454 5.19 19.47 43.76
C GLY A 454 6.27 19.48 42.66
N ILE A 455 6.09 20.25 41.57
CA ILE A 455 7.07 20.48 40.52
C ILE A 455 7.32 21.97 40.27
N THR A 456 8.47 22.30 39.69
CA THR A 456 8.75 23.62 39.12
C THR A 456 8.97 23.47 37.63
N VAL A 457 8.27 24.24 36.82
CA VAL A 457 8.42 24.25 35.35
C VAL A 457 9.23 25.48 34.94
N ILE A 458 10.35 25.25 34.26
CA ILE A 458 11.15 26.33 33.67
C ILE A 458 10.83 26.33 32.17
N GLN A 459 10.21 27.42 31.71
CA GLN A 459 9.99 27.61 30.29
C GLN A 459 11.25 28.16 29.65
N VAL A 460 11.73 27.52 28.60
CA VAL A 460 12.94 27.87 27.86
C VAL A 460 12.57 28.17 26.41
N VAL A 461 12.79 29.36 25.94
CA VAL A 461 12.56 29.78 24.55
C VAL A 461 13.89 29.71 23.80
N PRO A 462 14.01 28.87 22.79
CA PRO A 462 15.19 28.81 21.92
C PRO A 462 15.34 30.09 21.07
N LYS A 463 16.55 30.37 20.57
CA LYS A 463 16.78 31.44 19.56
C LYS A 463 16.34 31.03 18.17
N THR A 464 16.25 29.72 17.91
CA THR A 464 15.93 29.12 16.60
C THR A 464 14.56 28.48 16.63
N SER A 465 13.96 28.27 15.44
CA SER A 465 12.64 27.66 15.31
C SER A 465 12.62 26.22 15.87
N PRO A 466 11.44 25.70 16.23
CA PRO A 466 11.28 24.35 16.79
C PRO A 466 11.89 23.24 15.93
N GLN A 467 11.82 23.38 14.61
CA GLN A 467 12.32 22.39 13.64
C GLN A 467 13.81 22.55 13.31
N SER A 468 14.48 23.51 13.91
CA SER A 468 15.88 23.84 13.62
C SER A 468 16.84 22.85 14.27
N VAL A 469 17.92 22.51 13.56
CA VAL A 469 19.06 21.74 14.11
C VAL A 469 19.67 22.45 15.34
N GLY A 470 19.59 23.80 15.42
CA GLY A 470 20.02 24.57 16.58
C GLY A 470 19.20 24.19 17.83
N THR A 471 17.89 24.08 17.70
CA THR A 471 16.99 23.67 18.79
C THR A 471 17.22 22.23 19.20
N ASP A 472 17.43 21.33 18.24
CA ASP A 472 17.78 19.93 18.53
C ASP A 472 19.06 19.84 19.38
N ARG A 473 20.12 20.57 18.99
CA ARG A 473 21.39 20.63 19.75
C ARG A 473 21.22 21.27 21.12
N LEU A 474 20.36 22.29 21.24
CA LEU A 474 20.06 22.88 22.53
C LEU A 474 19.44 21.87 23.49
N ILE A 475 18.49 21.08 23.02
CA ILE A 475 17.86 20.02 23.84
C ILE A 475 18.93 19.03 24.33
N ASP A 476 19.83 18.57 23.44
CA ASP A 476 20.93 17.66 23.84
C ASP A 476 21.84 18.32 24.87
N ARG A 477 22.25 19.56 24.64
CA ARG A 477 23.12 20.33 25.58
C ARG A 477 22.44 20.49 26.94
N LEU A 478 21.15 20.77 26.98
CA LEU A 478 20.43 20.91 28.25
C LEU A 478 20.42 19.59 29.01
N ARG A 479 20.25 18.45 28.34
CA ARG A 479 20.16 17.12 28.94
C ARG A 479 21.51 16.56 29.34
N ASP A 480 22.52 16.70 28.48
CA ASP A 480 23.81 16.03 28.63
C ASP A 480 24.83 16.86 29.43
N ASP A 481 24.73 18.19 29.34
CA ASP A 481 25.70 19.10 29.94
C ASP A 481 25.09 19.94 31.10
N VAL A 482 24.09 20.76 30.80
CA VAL A 482 23.62 21.84 31.70
C VAL A 482 22.92 21.31 32.96
N ILE A 483 22.01 20.36 32.80
CA ILE A 483 21.25 19.77 33.92
C ILE A 483 22.16 18.93 34.82
N PRO A 484 23.01 18.03 34.27
CA PRO A 484 23.95 17.26 35.08
C PRO A 484 24.96 18.14 35.84
N GLU A 485 25.50 19.20 35.22
CA GLU A 485 26.44 20.12 35.88
C GLU A 485 25.78 20.91 37.03
N ALA A 486 24.46 21.18 36.92
CA ALA A 486 23.72 21.86 37.96
C ALA A 486 23.42 20.93 39.17
N GLY A 487 23.59 19.62 39.00
CA GLY A 487 23.37 18.63 40.06
C GLY A 487 21.90 18.54 40.53
N VAL A 488 20.98 18.92 39.69
CA VAL A 488 19.52 18.94 39.93
C VAL A 488 18.85 17.87 39.05
N GLU A 489 17.97 17.05 39.63
CA GLU A 489 17.13 16.18 38.83
C GLU A 489 16.10 17.04 38.07
N ALA A 490 16.15 17.01 36.75
CA ALA A 490 15.24 17.75 35.88
C ALA A 490 15.13 17.05 34.53
N HIS A 491 13.96 17.20 33.89
CA HIS A 491 13.63 16.57 32.63
C HIS A 491 13.21 17.61 31.59
N VAL A 492 13.75 17.49 30.37
CA VAL A 492 13.44 18.41 29.27
C VAL A 492 12.26 17.86 28.47
N GLY A 493 11.11 18.53 28.60
CA GLY A 493 9.87 18.26 27.91
C GLY A 493 9.43 19.42 27.02
N GLY A 494 8.15 19.45 26.72
CA GLY A 494 7.52 20.32 25.74
C GLY A 494 7.38 19.62 24.39
N VAL A 495 6.46 20.11 23.54
CA VAL A 495 6.10 19.49 22.27
C VAL A 495 7.33 19.27 21.37
N THR A 496 8.21 20.24 21.29
CA THR A 496 9.46 20.16 20.51
C THR A 496 10.38 19.03 20.98
N ALA A 497 10.56 18.86 22.31
CA ALA A 497 11.38 17.78 22.87
C ALA A 497 10.75 16.40 22.64
N VAL A 498 9.42 16.29 22.75
CA VAL A 498 8.69 15.04 22.46
C VAL A 498 8.89 14.62 21.01
N PHE A 499 8.77 15.51 20.05
CA PHE A 499 8.99 15.20 18.63
C PHE A 499 10.44 14.86 18.31
N LYS A 500 11.41 15.51 18.96
CA LYS A 500 12.82 15.14 18.84
C LYS A 500 13.06 13.72 19.35
N ASP A 501 12.55 13.38 20.52
CA ASP A 501 12.68 12.03 21.09
C ASP A 501 12.00 10.99 20.21
N PHE A 502 10.82 11.32 19.67
CA PHE A 502 10.14 10.45 18.72
C PHE A 502 10.97 10.22 17.45
N ALA A 503 11.58 11.27 16.91
CA ALA A 503 12.45 11.15 15.73
C ALA A 503 13.72 10.32 16.03
N SER A 504 14.34 10.52 17.21
CA SER A 504 15.51 9.76 17.65
C SER A 504 15.18 8.28 17.82
N VAL A 505 14.13 7.94 18.59
CA VAL A 505 13.69 6.55 18.81
C VAL A 505 13.34 5.88 17.49
N THR A 506 12.67 6.61 16.59
CA THR A 506 12.33 6.10 15.26
C THR A 506 13.59 5.83 14.44
N GLY A 507 14.53 6.77 14.40
CA GLY A 507 15.79 6.62 13.68
C GLY A 507 16.62 5.43 14.17
N ASP A 508 16.72 5.24 15.48
CA ASP A 508 17.49 4.13 16.10
C ASP A 508 16.86 2.75 15.80
N ARG A 509 15.53 2.69 15.71
CA ARG A 509 14.81 1.43 15.46
C ARG A 509 14.57 1.14 13.98
N LEU A 510 14.68 2.14 13.11
CA LEU A 510 14.44 2.02 11.67
C LEU A 510 15.26 0.89 11.00
N PRO A 511 16.57 0.68 11.30
CA PRO A 511 17.32 -0.44 10.71
C PRO A 511 16.78 -1.81 11.09
N TYR A 512 16.34 -2.00 12.34
CA TYR A 512 15.75 -3.27 12.80
C TYR A 512 14.42 -3.54 12.12
N PHE A 513 13.62 -2.51 11.97
CA PHE A 513 12.35 -2.57 11.25
C PHE A 513 12.54 -2.92 9.77
N VAL A 514 13.47 -2.25 9.08
CA VAL A 514 13.83 -2.56 7.68
C VAL A 514 14.32 -4.00 7.55
N GLY A 515 15.17 -4.46 8.47
CA GLY A 515 15.62 -5.85 8.51
C GLY A 515 14.48 -6.85 8.70
N ALA A 516 13.53 -6.56 9.58
CA ALA A 516 12.36 -7.40 9.82
C ALA A 516 11.45 -7.51 8.59
N ILE A 517 11.12 -6.39 7.95
CA ILE A 517 10.27 -6.37 6.74
C ILE A 517 10.95 -7.11 5.58
N ILE A 518 12.24 -6.86 5.35
CA ILE A 518 13.01 -7.56 4.31
C ILE A 518 13.04 -9.06 4.61
N GLY A 519 13.30 -9.45 5.85
CA GLY A 519 13.32 -10.85 6.27
C GLY A 519 11.98 -11.56 6.09
N LEU A 520 10.87 -10.92 6.49
CA LEU A 520 9.51 -11.44 6.29
C LEU A 520 9.16 -11.57 4.81
N GLY A 521 9.45 -10.54 4.01
CA GLY A 521 9.22 -10.57 2.58
C GLY A 521 10.08 -11.61 1.86
N PHE A 522 11.34 -11.74 2.23
CA PHE A 522 12.22 -12.78 1.72
C PHE A 522 11.66 -14.18 2.01
N LEU A 523 11.21 -14.43 3.24
CA LEU A 523 10.63 -15.71 3.65
C LEU A 523 9.36 -16.04 2.86
N LEU A 524 8.46 -15.05 2.71
CA LEU A 524 7.22 -15.22 1.94
C LEU A 524 7.49 -15.58 0.48
N LEU A 525 8.40 -14.85 -0.19
CA LEU A 525 8.76 -15.14 -1.59
C LEU A 525 9.53 -16.46 -1.73
N LEU A 526 10.36 -16.82 -0.74
CA LEU A 526 11.06 -18.10 -0.69
C LEU A 526 10.07 -19.27 -0.70
N ILE A 527 9.02 -19.18 0.12
CA ILE A 527 7.95 -20.18 0.19
C ILE A 527 7.13 -20.20 -1.10
N ALA A 528 6.80 -19.00 -1.64
CA ALA A 528 5.96 -18.86 -2.83
C ALA A 528 6.62 -19.40 -4.11
N PHE A 529 7.91 -19.09 -4.33
CA PHE A 529 8.62 -19.39 -5.58
C PHE A 529 9.64 -20.51 -5.48
N ARG A 530 9.91 -21.02 -4.29
CA ARG A 530 10.92 -22.08 -4.05
C ARG A 530 12.25 -21.76 -4.73
N SER A 531 12.72 -20.54 -4.56
CA SER A 531 13.98 -20.00 -5.08
C SER A 531 14.62 -19.11 -4.03
N LEU A 532 15.95 -19.10 -3.92
CA LEU A 532 16.69 -18.14 -3.09
C LEU A 532 17.01 -16.85 -3.84
N VAL A 533 17.17 -16.92 -5.15
CA VAL A 533 17.63 -15.79 -5.97
C VAL A 533 16.50 -14.77 -6.19
N VAL A 534 15.27 -15.24 -6.44
CA VAL A 534 14.11 -14.35 -6.64
C VAL A 534 13.83 -13.50 -5.38
N PRO A 535 13.75 -14.04 -4.15
CA PRO A 535 13.59 -13.23 -2.95
C PRO A 535 14.73 -12.25 -2.71
N LEU A 536 15.98 -12.68 -2.94
CA LEU A 536 17.16 -11.84 -2.74
C LEU A 536 17.15 -10.63 -3.70
N THR A 537 16.87 -10.85 -4.97
CA THR A 537 16.76 -9.78 -5.96
C THR A 537 15.59 -8.85 -5.65
N ALA A 538 14.45 -9.40 -5.22
CA ALA A 538 13.29 -8.61 -4.80
C ALA A 538 13.60 -7.72 -3.59
N ALA A 539 14.25 -8.27 -2.56
CA ALA A 539 14.66 -7.53 -1.37
C ALA A 539 15.60 -6.36 -1.71
N LEU A 540 16.61 -6.61 -2.54
CA LEU A 540 17.55 -5.57 -2.98
C LEU A 540 16.83 -4.47 -3.80
N MET A 541 15.97 -4.85 -4.72
CA MET A 541 15.22 -3.91 -5.54
C MET A 541 14.23 -3.07 -4.73
N ASN A 542 13.56 -3.67 -3.75
CA ASN A 542 12.67 -2.94 -2.85
C ASN A 542 13.44 -1.93 -1.99
N LEU A 543 14.64 -2.28 -1.53
CA LEU A 543 15.48 -1.35 -0.79
C LEU A 543 15.91 -0.15 -1.66
N ILE A 544 16.29 -0.40 -2.91
CA ILE A 544 16.63 0.65 -3.88
C ILE A 544 15.40 1.53 -4.17
N ALA A 545 14.21 0.93 -4.33
CA ALA A 545 12.96 1.67 -4.51
C ALA A 545 12.67 2.59 -3.33
N ALA A 546 12.81 2.06 -2.11
CA ALA A 546 12.62 2.82 -0.89
C ALA A 546 13.59 4.00 -0.81
N ALA A 547 14.89 3.76 -1.02
CA ALA A 547 15.89 4.81 -1.00
C ALA A 547 15.60 5.91 -2.05
N ALA A 548 15.21 5.54 -3.26
CA ALA A 548 14.87 6.50 -4.31
C ALA A 548 13.58 7.28 -4.01
N SER A 549 12.55 6.65 -3.44
CA SER A 549 11.31 7.35 -3.06
C SER A 549 11.53 8.33 -1.92
N PHE A 550 12.33 7.97 -0.91
CA PHE A 550 12.74 8.90 0.13
C PHE A 550 13.63 10.01 -0.40
N GLY A 551 14.48 9.71 -1.39
CA GLY A 551 15.26 10.75 -2.07
C GLY A 551 14.34 11.78 -2.74
N VAL A 552 13.27 11.36 -3.39
CA VAL A 552 12.26 12.28 -3.95
C VAL A 552 11.58 13.10 -2.85
N LEU A 553 11.21 12.47 -1.71
CA LEU A 553 10.63 13.21 -0.58
C LEU A 553 11.57 14.27 -0.02
N VAL A 554 12.83 13.93 0.18
CA VAL A 554 13.85 14.88 0.64
C VAL A 554 14.00 16.02 -0.36
N ALA A 555 14.10 15.73 -1.65
CA ALA A 555 14.23 16.76 -2.68
C ALA A 555 13.03 17.71 -2.71
N VAL A 556 11.81 17.19 -2.59
CA VAL A 556 10.59 18.01 -2.62
C VAL A 556 10.39 18.75 -1.30
N PHE A 557 10.36 18.06 -0.16
CA PHE A 557 9.89 18.64 1.10
C PHE A 557 11.01 19.22 1.97
N GLN A 558 12.23 18.67 1.92
CA GLN A 558 13.33 19.15 2.73
C GLN A 558 14.20 20.17 1.99
N TRP A 559 14.36 20.01 0.64
CA TRP A 559 15.09 20.95 -0.20
C TRP A 559 14.18 21.98 -0.90
N GLY A 560 12.85 21.83 -0.79
CA GLY A 560 11.87 22.75 -1.34
C GLY A 560 11.69 22.67 -2.87
N TRP A 561 12.14 21.58 -3.54
CA TRP A 561 12.01 21.49 -5.00
C TRP A 561 10.56 21.30 -5.43
N GLY A 562 9.96 22.35 -5.93
CA GLY A 562 8.60 22.34 -6.45
C GLY A 562 7.50 22.54 -5.41
N THR A 563 7.81 22.84 -4.16
CA THR A 563 6.82 23.16 -3.11
C THR A 563 5.92 24.31 -3.51
N GLU A 564 6.48 25.39 -4.06
CA GLU A 564 5.74 26.55 -4.56
C GLU A 564 4.77 26.16 -5.70
N PHE A 565 5.23 25.33 -6.65
CA PHE A 565 4.37 24.84 -7.74
C PHE A 565 3.23 23.94 -7.25
N LEU A 566 3.48 23.14 -6.23
CA LEU A 566 2.51 22.24 -5.64
C LEU A 566 1.59 22.92 -4.62
N GLY A 567 1.93 24.14 -4.19
CA GLY A 567 1.16 24.88 -3.20
C GLY A 567 1.10 24.23 -1.82
N ILE A 568 2.14 23.47 -1.43
CA ILE A 568 2.19 22.68 -0.19
C ILE A 568 2.90 23.37 0.99
N GLY A 569 3.13 24.67 0.93
CA GLY A 569 3.76 25.42 2.03
C GLY A 569 5.29 25.45 1.95
N LYS A 570 5.97 25.56 3.10
CA LYS A 570 7.42 25.76 3.22
C LYS A 570 8.16 24.45 3.50
N GLU A 571 9.43 24.39 3.06
CA GLU A 571 10.31 23.26 3.36
C GLU A 571 10.45 22.98 4.87
N GLY A 572 10.61 21.71 5.23
CA GLY A 572 10.76 21.23 6.60
C GLY A 572 11.37 19.84 6.69
N PRO A 573 11.57 19.31 7.88
CA PRO A 573 12.00 17.93 8.08
C PRO A 573 10.92 16.95 7.60
N ILE A 574 11.33 15.70 7.33
CA ILE A 574 10.36 14.63 7.04
C ILE A 574 9.78 14.13 8.36
N THR A 575 8.45 14.10 8.44
CA THR A 575 7.74 13.63 9.64
C THR A 575 8.20 12.24 10.04
N ALA A 576 8.61 12.07 11.30
CA ALA A 576 9.39 10.92 11.74
C ALA A 576 8.69 9.56 11.63
N PHE A 577 7.36 9.49 11.72
CA PHE A 577 6.62 8.23 11.54
C PHE A 577 6.42 7.84 10.05
N LEU A 578 6.53 8.80 9.15
CA LEU A 578 6.22 8.61 7.73
C LEU A 578 7.12 7.57 7.05
N PRO A 579 8.45 7.53 7.28
CA PRO A 579 9.30 6.48 6.72
C PRO A 579 8.86 5.06 7.10
N VAL A 580 8.42 4.86 8.34
CA VAL A 580 7.98 3.54 8.82
C VAL A 580 6.72 3.09 8.08
N ILE A 581 5.73 3.99 7.98
CA ILE A 581 4.48 3.75 7.28
C ILE A 581 4.73 3.51 5.79
N MET A 582 5.48 4.39 5.15
CA MET A 582 5.77 4.29 3.72
C MET A 582 6.54 3.02 3.37
N LEU A 583 7.54 2.63 4.17
CA LEU A 583 8.28 1.38 3.96
C LEU A 583 7.36 0.17 4.07
N SER A 584 6.52 0.10 5.11
CA SER A 584 5.55 -1.00 5.26
C SER A 584 4.65 -1.11 4.03
N LEU A 585 4.15 0.02 3.54
CA LEU A 585 3.27 0.06 2.38
C LEU A 585 3.99 -0.28 1.09
N LEU A 586 5.16 0.32 0.87
CA LEU A 586 5.98 0.04 -0.30
C LEU A 586 6.33 -1.44 -0.38
N PHE A 587 6.76 -2.06 0.72
CA PHE A 587 7.04 -3.49 0.75
C PHE A 587 5.79 -4.32 0.50
N GLY A 588 4.66 -4.00 1.13
CA GLY A 588 3.40 -4.70 0.92
C GLY A 588 2.94 -4.63 -0.54
N LEU A 589 2.80 -3.42 -1.10
CA LEU A 589 2.37 -3.19 -2.48
C LEU A 589 3.37 -3.69 -3.52
N SER A 590 4.68 -3.54 -3.27
CA SER A 590 5.71 -4.02 -4.17
C SER A 590 5.73 -5.54 -4.25
N MET A 591 5.52 -6.24 -3.12
CA MET A 591 5.44 -7.70 -3.10
C MET A 591 4.31 -8.25 -3.97
N ASP A 592 3.16 -7.61 -3.97
CA ASP A 592 1.98 -8.04 -4.72
C ASP A 592 2.27 -8.12 -6.22
N TYR A 593 2.84 -7.07 -6.77
CA TYR A 593 3.23 -7.05 -8.20
C TYR A 593 4.38 -7.99 -8.51
N GLN A 594 5.34 -8.14 -7.57
CA GLN A 594 6.44 -9.10 -7.73
C GLN A 594 5.89 -10.52 -7.84
N VAL A 595 4.98 -10.88 -6.95
CA VAL A 595 4.33 -12.19 -6.96
C VAL A 595 3.58 -12.40 -8.28
N PHE A 596 2.81 -11.40 -8.73
CA PHE A 596 2.04 -11.52 -9.97
C PHE A 596 2.92 -11.64 -11.22
N LEU A 597 3.99 -10.84 -11.32
CA LEU A 597 4.92 -10.87 -12.44
C LEU A 597 5.71 -12.19 -12.48
N VAL A 598 6.31 -12.54 -11.33
CA VAL A 598 7.19 -13.72 -11.25
C VAL A 598 6.39 -15.03 -11.30
N SER A 599 5.15 -15.06 -10.76
CA SER A 599 4.28 -16.24 -10.88
C SER A 599 4.02 -16.59 -12.35
N ARG A 600 3.73 -15.59 -13.17
CA ARG A 600 3.52 -15.82 -14.62
C ARG A 600 4.80 -16.26 -15.35
N MET A 601 5.95 -15.68 -14.95
CA MET A 601 7.25 -16.12 -15.48
C MET A 601 7.58 -17.56 -15.05
N HIS A 602 7.28 -17.90 -13.79
CA HIS A 602 7.50 -19.25 -13.25
C HIS A 602 6.62 -20.29 -13.92
N GLU A 603 5.35 -19.98 -14.18
CA GLU A 603 4.43 -20.86 -14.94
C GLU A 603 5.01 -21.20 -16.33
N GLU A 604 5.44 -20.19 -17.09
CA GLU A 604 6.05 -20.40 -18.41
C GLU A 604 7.39 -21.14 -18.31
N TRP A 605 8.19 -20.89 -17.25
CA TRP A 605 9.42 -21.63 -16.97
C TRP A 605 9.17 -23.12 -16.72
N VAL A 606 8.19 -23.45 -15.89
CA VAL A 606 7.83 -24.86 -15.61
C VAL A 606 7.39 -25.59 -16.86
N HIS A 607 6.68 -24.92 -17.77
CA HIS A 607 6.20 -25.52 -19.03
C HIS A 607 7.29 -25.65 -20.09
N THR A 608 8.24 -24.71 -20.17
CA THR A 608 9.17 -24.62 -21.30
C THR A 608 10.63 -24.92 -20.96
N GLY A 609 11.03 -24.77 -19.69
CA GLY A 609 12.43 -24.82 -19.26
C GLY A 609 13.32 -23.71 -19.85
N ASP A 610 12.74 -22.74 -20.57
CA ASP A 610 13.45 -21.60 -21.18
C ASP A 610 13.20 -20.31 -20.39
N ASN A 611 14.25 -19.88 -19.67
CA ASN A 611 14.18 -18.65 -18.85
C ASN A 611 13.97 -17.39 -19.72
N ALA A 612 14.59 -17.32 -20.90
CA ALA A 612 14.48 -16.13 -21.75
C ALA A 612 13.05 -15.96 -22.28
N ARG A 613 12.42 -17.07 -22.67
CA ARG A 613 11.01 -17.12 -23.07
C ARG A 613 10.09 -16.81 -21.89
N ALA A 614 10.34 -17.41 -20.72
CA ALA A 614 9.55 -17.20 -19.52
C ALA A 614 9.49 -15.72 -19.11
N VAL A 615 10.64 -15.04 -19.06
CA VAL A 615 10.71 -13.61 -18.75
C VAL A 615 10.00 -12.76 -19.81
N ARG A 616 10.23 -13.07 -21.10
CA ARG A 616 9.62 -12.31 -22.20
C ARG A 616 8.09 -12.42 -22.22
N VAL A 617 7.55 -13.62 -22.10
CA VAL A 617 6.11 -13.86 -22.13
C VAL A 617 5.46 -13.30 -20.86
N GLY A 618 6.04 -13.58 -19.70
CA GLY A 618 5.55 -13.07 -18.42
C GLY A 618 5.45 -11.55 -18.40
N LEU A 619 6.50 -10.84 -18.85
CA LEU A 619 6.49 -9.38 -18.92
C LEU A 619 5.45 -8.86 -19.94
N ALA A 620 5.37 -9.45 -21.13
CA ALA A 620 4.44 -9.01 -22.17
C ALA A 620 2.97 -9.15 -21.75
N GLU A 621 2.63 -10.19 -21.00
CA GLU A 621 1.27 -10.43 -20.55
C GLU A 621 0.87 -9.60 -19.34
N THR A 622 1.80 -9.32 -18.42
CA THR A 622 1.48 -8.67 -17.14
C THR A 622 1.64 -7.17 -17.16
N SER A 623 2.61 -6.63 -17.95
CA SER A 623 2.99 -5.21 -17.91
C SER A 623 1.83 -4.25 -18.17
N ARG A 624 0.87 -4.59 -19.04
CA ARG A 624 -0.30 -3.72 -19.30
C ARG A 624 -1.17 -3.56 -18.05
N VAL A 625 -1.37 -4.63 -17.30
CA VAL A 625 -2.20 -4.61 -16.09
C VAL A 625 -1.46 -3.89 -14.98
N ILE A 626 -0.18 -4.20 -14.78
CA ILE A 626 0.68 -3.55 -13.77
C ILE A 626 0.76 -2.04 -14.03
N ASN A 627 1.00 -1.60 -15.28
CA ASN A 627 1.09 -0.17 -15.60
C ASN A 627 -0.24 0.56 -15.40
N CYS A 628 -1.38 -0.06 -15.73
CA CYS A 628 -2.70 0.53 -15.46
C CYS A 628 -2.96 0.66 -13.95
N ALA A 629 -2.65 -0.37 -13.18
CA ALA A 629 -2.78 -0.38 -11.73
C ALA A 629 -1.89 0.68 -11.08
N ALA A 630 -0.62 0.74 -11.48
CA ALA A 630 0.31 1.75 -10.99
C ALA A 630 -0.17 3.18 -11.30
N LEU A 631 -0.65 3.43 -12.52
CA LEU A 631 -1.16 4.76 -12.89
C LEU A 631 -2.38 5.16 -12.05
N ILE A 632 -3.28 4.20 -11.76
CA ILE A 632 -4.42 4.44 -10.87
C ILE A 632 -3.93 4.82 -9.48
N MET A 633 -3.01 4.04 -8.91
CA MET A 633 -2.48 4.32 -7.58
C MET A 633 -1.71 5.64 -7.51
N ILE A 634 -0.91 5.96 -8.53
CA ILE A 634 -0.25 7.28 -8.63
C ILE A 634 -1.29 8.40 -8.59
N CYS A 635 -2.37 8.28 -9.37
CA CYS A 635 -3.44 9.28 -9.36
C CYS A 635 -4.14 9.38 -7.98
N VAL A 636 -4.43 8.24 -7.35
CA VAL A 636 -5.08 8.21 -6.03
C VAL A 636 -4.16 8.83 -4.97
N PHE A 637 -2.90 8.42 -4.91
CA PHE A 637 -1.95 8.94 -3.92
C PHE A 637 -1.62 10.41 -4.15
N SER A 638 -1.39 10.82 -5.39
CA SER A 638 -1.12 12.24 -5.72
C SER A 638 -2.28 13.17 -5.37
N ALA A 639 -3.51 12.66 -5.32
CA ALA A 639 -4.66 13.48 -4.93
C ALA A 639 -4.61 13.91 -3.45
N PHE A 640 -3.85 13.19 -2.60
CA PHE A 640 -3.66 13.58 -1.21
C PHE A 640 -2.77 14.82 -1.00
N VAL A 641 -2.14 15.33 -2.05
CA VAL A 641 -1.58 16.69 -2.04
C VAL A 641 -2.65 17.75 -1.77
N LEU A 642 -3.91 17.44 -2.07
CA LEU A 642 -5.06 18.31 -1.84
C LEU A 642 -5.66 18.14 -0.42
N SER A 643 -5.04 17.38 0.47
CA SER A 643 -5.52 17.21 1.85
C SER A 643 -5.44 18.50 2.68
N GLY A 644 -4.58 19.44 2.26
CA GLY A 644 -4.39 20.72 2.94
C GLY A 644 -3.36 20.66 4.07
N ASP A 645 -2.93 19.47 4.47
CA ASP A 645 -1.89 19.24 5.47
C ASP A 645 -0.59 18.73 4.83
N MET A 646 0.54 19.08 5.45
CA MET A 646 1.87 18.70 4.95
C MET A 646 2.11 17.18 5.04
N GLU A 647 1.57 16.52 6.06
CA GLU A 647 1.75 15.08 6.28
C GLU A 647 1.05 14.25 5.22
N GLY A 648 -0.19 14.60 4.88
CA GLY A 648 -0.94 13.98 3.78
C GLY A 648 -0.27 14.21 2.42
N ALA A 649 0.26 15.41 2.19
CA ALA A 649 1.00 15.73 0.98
C ALA A 649 2.31 14.92 0.87
N MET A 650 3.07 14.79 1.98
CA MET A 650 4.27 13.95 2.04
C MET A 650 3.94 12.47 1.78
N ALA A 651 2.90 11.94 2.44
CA ALA A 651 2.46 10.56 2.24
C ALA A 651 2.02 10.32 0.78
N GLY A 652 1.21 11.23 0.24
CA GLY A 652 0.71 11.15 -1.13
C GLY A 652 1.81 11.15 -2.19
N ILE A 653 2.71 12.15 -2.15
CA ILE A 653 3.83 12.26 -3.11
C ILE A 653 4.83 11.12 -2.93
N GLY A 654 5.16 10.78 -1.69
CA GLY A 654 6.10 9.71 -1.39
C GLY A 654 5.64 8.36 -1.92
N LEU A 655 4.37 8.00 -1.66
CA LEU A 655 3.79 6.75 -2.16
C LEU A 655 3.57 6.78 -3.68
N ALA A 656 3.15 7.90 -4.25
CA ALA A 656 3.03 8.04 -5.71
C ALA A 656 4.39 7.86 -6.40
N ALA A 657 5.45 8.48 -5.88
CA ALA A 657 6.81 8.32 -6.36
C ALA A 657 7.29 6.87 -6.21
N ALA A 658 7.05 6.25 -5.05
CA ALA A 658 7.42 4.86 -4.79
C ALA A 658 6.76 3.91 -5.79
N VAL A 659 5.46 4.04 -6.05
CA VAL A 659 4.73 3.22 -7.03
C VAL A 659 5.20 3.49 -8.46
N ALA A 660 5.45 4.76 -8.80
CA ALA A 660 5.97 5.11 -10.14
C ALA A 660 7.34 4.47 -10.40
N LEU A 661 8.26 4.57 -9.44
CA LEU A 661 9.60 3.98 -9.53
C LEU A 661 9.55 2.46 -9.58
N ASP A 662 8.74 1.84 -8.72
CA ASP A 662 8.57 0.39 -8.69
C ASP A 662 7.97 -0.13 -10.00
N ALA A 663 6.86 0.41 -10.46
CA ALA A 663 6.16 -0.10 -11.64
C ALA A 663 6.93 0.19 -12.95
N PHE A 664 7.38 1.43 -13.16
CA PHE A 664 7.92 1.84 -14.45
C PHE A 664 9.43 1.62 -14.59
N ILE A 665 10.19 1.61 -13.51
CA ILE A 665 11.65 1.39 -13.59
C ILE A 665 12.01 -0.02 -13.13
N LEU A 666 11.58 -0.42 -11.93
CA LEU A 666 12.00 -1.72 -11.42
C LEU A 666 11.34 -2.86 -12.18
N ARG A 667 10.02 -2.88 -12.29
CA ARG A 667 9.28 -4.04 -12.83
C ARG A 667 9.28 -4.14 -14.33
N THR A 668 9.28 -3.01 -15.03
CA THR A 668 9.28 -3.06 -16.49
C THR A 668 10.69 -3.08 -17.09
N ALA A 669 11.72 -2.67 -16.35
CA ALA A 669 13.09 -2.60 -16.85
C ALA A 669 14.08 -3.42 -16.01
N LEU A 670 14.26 -3.12 -14.72
CA LEU A 670 15.36 -3.68 -13.91
C LEU A 670 15.14 -5.16 -13.58
N VAL A 671 13.95 -5.56 -13.12
CA VAL A 671 13.63 -6.96 -12.77
C VAL A 671 13.77 -7.88 -13.96
N PRO A 672 13.14 -7.60 -15.15
CA PRO A 672 13.30 -8.45 -16.31
C PRO A 672 14.74 -8.50 -16.82
N ALA A 673 15.44 -7.36 -16.82
CA ALA A 673 16.84 -7.31 -17.22
C ALA A 673 17.73 -8.16 -16.30
N ALA A 674 17.56 -8.06 -14.98
CA ALA A 674 18.26 -8.89 -14.01
C ALA A 674 17.95 -10.37 -14.19
N MET A 675 16.69 -10.74 -14.42
CA MET A 675 16.30 -12.14 -14.66
C MET A 675 16.85 -12.70 -15.97
N HIS A 676 17.04 -11.87 -17.00
CA HIS A 676 17.76 -12.28 -18.21
C HIS A 676 19.25 -12.47 -17.96
N LEU A 677 19.87 -11.63 -17.13
CA LEU A 677 21.30 -11.75 -16.79
C LEU A 677 21.60 -12.96 -15.90
N LEU A 678 20.74 -13.26 -14.94
CA LEU A 678 20.89 -14.38 -14.03
C LEU A 678 20.51 -15.73 -14.67
N GLY A 679 19.68 -15.73 -15.72
CA GLY A 679 19.32 -16.93 -16.46
C GLY A 679 18.65 -18.01 -15.60
N ARG A 680 19.13 -19.24 -15.69
CA ARG A 680 18.59 -20.38 -14.91
C ARG A 680 18.78 -20.25 -13.40
N SER A 681 19.76 -19.46 -12.95
CA SER A 681 20.02 -19.26 -11.52
C SER A 681 18.83 -18.60 -10.80
N ASN A 682 17.94 -17.91 -11.52
CA ASN A 682 16.72 -17.37 -10.93
C ASN A 682 15.88 -18.42 -10.20
N TRP A 683 15.92 -19.66 -10.64
CA TRP A 683 15.08 -20.75 -10.14
C TRP A 683 15.84 -21.73 -9.24
N TRP A 684 17.04 -21.32 -8.76
CA TRP A 684 17.88 -22.17 -7.95
C TRP A 684 17.41 -22.24 -6.49
N LEU A 685 17.31 -23.47 -5.99
CA LEU A 685 17.06 -23.80 -4.59
C LEU A 685 17.97 -24.94 -4.14
N PRO A 686 18.61 -24.87 -2.95
CA PRO A 686 19.37 -26.00 -2.39
C PRO A 686 18.46 -27.20 -2.09
N GLY A 687 18.91 -28.42 -2.44
CA GLY A 687 18.12 -29.65 -2.26
C GLY A 687 17.62 -29.90 -0.83
N TRP A 688 18.42 -29.59 0.18
CA TRP A 688 18.02 -29.72 1.59
C TRP A 688 16.85 -28.83 1.99
N LEU A 689 16.70 -27.68 1.31
CA LEU A 689 15.62 -26.72 1.56
C LEU A 689 14.38 -27.10 0.73
N GLU A 690 14.57 -27.72 -0.41
CA GLU A 690 13.50 -28.17 -1.29
C GLU A 690 12.60 -29.21 -0.62
N GLU A 691 13.16 -30.12 0.16
CA GLU A 691 12.44 -31.16 0.90
C GLU A 691 11.63 -30.60 2.09
N ARG A 692 12.02 -29.45 2.65
CA ARG A 692 11.42 -28.87 3.86
C ARG A 692 10.35 -27.81 3.59
N LEU A 693 10.37 -27.20 2.41
CA LEU A 693 9.41 -26.15 2.07
C LEU A 693 8.06 -26.70 1.64
N PRO A 694 6.93 -26.16 2.15
CA PRO A 694 5.60 -26.56 1.72
C PRO A 694 5.37 -26.22 0.24
N HIS A 695 4.60 -27.07 -0.46
CA HIS A 695 4.15 -26.82 -1.83
C HIS A 695 2.92 -25.90 -1.82
N LEU A 696 3.13 -24.59 -1.73
CA LEU A 696 2.07 -23.59 -1.85
C LEU A 696 2.08 -23.04 -3.29
N ALA A 697 1.22 -23.57 -4.16
CA ALA A 697 1.02 -22.99 -5.48
C ALA A 697 0.18 -21.72 -5.37
N VAL A 698 0.76 -20.56 -5.62
CA VAL A 698 0.08 -19.25 -5.63
C VAL A 698 -0.95 -19.19 -6.76
N GLU A 699 -0.65 -19.75 -7.91
CA GLU A 699 -1.61 -20.02 -8.99
C GLU A 699 -1.57 -21.51 -9.33
N PRO A 700 -2.72 -22.21 -9.34
CA PRO A 700 -2.78 -23.57 -9.89
C PRO A 700 -2.54 -23.49 -11.40
N ALA A 701 -1.77 -24.44 -11.94
CA ALA A 701 -1.59 -24.60 -13.37
C ALA A 701 -2.95 -24.58 -14.08
N GLU A 702 -3.08 -23.78 -15.13
CA GLU A 702 -4.30 -23.77 -15.96
C GLU A 702 -4.51 -25.16 -16.52
N PRO A 703 -5.66 -25.84 -16.29
CA PRO A 703 -5.95 -27.08 -17.00
C PRO A 703 -5.91 -26.80 -18.51
N PRO A 704 -5.41 -27.70 -19.33
CA PRO A 704 -5.47 -27.54 -20.79
C PRO A 704 -6.91 -27.22 -21.19
N ALA A 705 -7.07 -26.26 -22.11
CA ALA A 705 -8.39 -25.87 -22.60
C ALA A 705 -9.11 -27.10 -23.17
N GLU A 706 -10.16 -27.55 -22.52
CA GLU A 706 -11.08 -28.54 -23.08
C GLU A 706 -11.69 -27.94 -24.35
N SER A 707 -11.51 -28.64 -25.47
CA SER A 707 -12.14 -28.29 -26.73
C SER A 707 -13.67 -28.31 -26.56
N PRO A 708 -14.42 -27.34 -27.15
CA PRO A 708 -15.87 -27.27 -26.94
C PRO A 708 -16.55 -28.54 -27.46
N THR A 709 -17.10 -29.33 -26.55
CA THR A 709 -18.06 -30.37 -26.89
C THR A 709 -19.31 -29.72 -27.50
N GLY A 710 -19.64 -30.11 -28.70
CA GLY A 710 -20.83 -29.66 -29.41
C GLY A 710 -22.13 -30.01 -28.65
N PRO A 711 -23.26 -29.33 -28.99
CA PRO A 711 -24.47 -29.39 -28.19
C PRO A 711 -25.13 -30.78 -28.22
N ASP A 712 -25.31 -31.36 -27.04
CA ASP A 712 -26.19 -32.53 -26.81
C ASP A 712 -27.64 -32.18 -27.19
N LYS A 713 -28.20 -32.96 -28.09
CA LYS A 713 -29.64 -32.91 -28.37
C LYS A 713 -30.40 -33.72 -27.34
N ASP A 714 -31.32 -33.05 -26.71
CA ASP A 714 -32.40 -33.66 -25.89
C ASP A 714 -32.96 -34.95 -26.44
N THR A 715 -33.06 -35.94 -25.56
CA THR A 715 -34.16 -36.89 -25.56
C THR A 715 -34.52 -37.26 -24.12
N GLY A 716 -35.79 -37.11 -23.82
CA GLY A 716 -36.44 -37.22 -22.52
C GLY A 716 -36.47 -38.62 -21.93
N PRO A 717 -37.10 -38.79 -20.75
CA PRO A 717 -36.89 -39.93 -19.87
C PRO A 717 -37.73 -41.12 -20.24
N ASN A 718 -37.15 -42.34 -20.20
CA ASN A 718 -37.94 -43.55 -20.07
C ASN A 718 -37.36 -44.48 -18.99
N LYS A 719 -38.28 -44.92 -18.13
CA LYS A 719 -38.11 -45.92 -17.08
C LYS A 719 -38.13 -47.32 -17.73
N ASP A 720 -37.33 -48.20 -17.25
CA ASP A 720 -37.66 -49.50 -16.65
C ASP A 720 -36.61 -50.59 -16.87
N THR A 721 -36.21 -51.14 -15.78
CA THR A 721 -35.93 -52.51 -15.41
C THR A 721 -35.08 -53.48 -16.25
N GLY A 722 -34.11 -54.07 -15.57
CA GLY A 722 -33.79 -55.50 -15.60
C GLY A 722 -32.47 -55.86 -16.26
N PRO A 723 -31.82 -56.89 -15.70
CA PRO A 723 -30.46 -57.25 -16.03
C PRO A 723 -30.36 -58.38 -17.07
N VAL A 724 -29.12 -58.60 -17.53
CA VAL A 724 -28.56 -59.82 -18.10
C VAL A 724 -28.54 -59.94 -19.62
N LYS A 725 -27.37 -59.98 -20.21
CA LYS A 725 -26.72 -61.24 -20.76
C LYS A 725 -25.68 -60.85 -21.84
N THR A 726 -24.54 -61.47 -21.66
CA THR A 726 -23.51 -61.79 -22.65
C THR A 726 -24.06 -62.15 -24.02
N ALA A 727 -23.45 -61.58 -25.08
CA ALA A 727 -23.27 -62.30 -26.35
C ALA A 727 -22.23 -61.59 -27.25
N GLU A 728 -21.54 -62.36 -27.95
CA GLU A 728 -20.41 -62.40 -28.86
C GLU A 728 -20.48 -61.47 -30.08
N PRO A 729 -19.38 -61.44 -30.89
CA PRO A 729 -19.01 -60.35 -31.79
C PRO A 729 -19.62 -60.54 -33.21
N VAL A 730 -19.93 -59.40 -33.84
CA VAL A 730 -20.24 -59.37 -35.27
C VAL A 730 -19.40 -58.33 -36.02
N SER A 731 -18.51 -58.82 -36.80
CA SER A 731 -18.13 -58.61 -38.19
C SER A 731 -18.39 -57.27 -38.86
N THR A 732 -17.27 -56.68 -39.28
CA THR A 732 -16.99 -55.88 -40.52
C THR A 732 -18.12 -55.20 -41.29
N ALA A 733 -17.92 -53.88 -41.44
CA ALA A 733 -18.29 -53.17 -42.66
C ALA A 733 -17.33 -51.98 -42.90
N GLU A 734 -16.84 -51.88 -44.10
CA GLU A 734 -15.89 -50.88 -44.64
C GLU A 734 -16.48 -49.46 -44.66
N PRO A 735 -15.60 -48.39 -44.65
CA PRO A 735 -16.06 -47.00 -44.66
C PRO A 735 -16.08 -46.42 -46.07
N GLU A 736 -17.14 -45.71 -46.38
CA GLU A 736 -17.16 -44.76 -47.51
C GLU A 736 -16.45 -43.47 -47.22
N LYS A 737 -15.73 -42.95 -48.20
CA LYS A 737 -14.94 -41.74 -48.20
C LYS A 737 -15.78 -40.45 -48.23
N SER A 738 -15.50 -39.53 -47.38
CA SER A 738 -15.52 -38.10 -47.77
C SER A 738 -14.59 -37.29 -46.85
N GLY A 739 -13.72 -36.48 -47.46
CA GLY A 739 -12.59 -35.81 -46.80
C GLY A 739 -12.95 -34.60 -45.96
N THR A 740 -12.15 -34.44 -44.91
CA THR A 740 -11.68 -33.18 -44.34
C THR A 740 -10.58 -33.54 -43.34
N GLY A 741 -9.46 -32.80 -43.30
CA GLY A 741 -8.20 -33.14 -42.64
C GLY A 741 -8.38 -33.47 -41.15
N GLY A 742 -8.37 -34.74 -40.81
CA GLY A 742 -8.32 -35.26 -39.45
C GLY A 742 -6.91 -35.31 -38.91
N ALA A 743 -6.68 -34.87 -37.69
CA ALA A 743 -5.40 -35.01 -37.02
C ALA A 743 -4.99 -36.50 -36.99
N THR A 744 -3.79 -36.83 -37.49
CA THR A 744 -3.24 -38.20 -37.47
C THR A 744 -2.79 -38.50 -36.03
N VAL A 745 -3.20 -39.65 -35.46
CA VAL A 745 -2.85 -40.09 -34.10
C VAL A 745 -2.23 -41.49 -34.11
N VAL A 746 -1.33 -41.74 -33.17
CA VAL A 746 -0.87 -43.09 -32.81
C VAL A 746 -1.52 -43.45 -31.49
N HIS A 747 -2.23 -44.56 -31.43
CA HIS A 747 -2.87 -45.05 -30.21
C HIS A 747 -2.69 -46.58 -30.05
N GLY A 748 -2.77 -47.07 -28.84
CA GLY A 748 -2.62 -48.48 -28.54
C GLY A 748 -2.60 -48.76 -27.05
N PHE A 749 -2.19 -49.98 -26.69
CA PHE A 749 -2.11 -50.41 -25.29
C PHE A 749 -0.66 -50.70 -24.90
N LEU A 750 -0.32 -50.31 -23.65
CA LEU A 750 0.92 -50.71 -23.01
C LEU A 750 0.64 -51.85 -22.04
N ARG A 751 1.39 -52.94 -22.18
CA ARG A 751 1.24 -54.11 -21.34
C ARG A 751 2.58 -54.63 -20.87
N THR A 752 2.56 -55.39 -19.78
CA THR A 752 3.69 -56.25 -19.39
C THR A 752 3.74 -57.49 -20.26
N VAL A 753 4.86 -58.23 -20.22
CA VAL A 753 4.99 -59.54 -20.91
C VAL A 753 3.91 -60.56 -20.46
N ASP A 754 3.43 -60.43 -19.26
CA ASP A 754 2.35 -61.27 -18.70
C ASP A 754 0.96 -60.80 -19.13
N GLY A 755 0.86 -59.70 -19.90
CA GLY A 755 -0.37 -59.17 -20.46
C GLY A 755 -1.11 -58.17 -19.59
N ASP A 756 -0.58 -57.83 -18.42
CA ASP A 756 -1.19 -56.87 -17.51
C ASP A 756 -1.08 -55.43 -18.05
N PRO A 757 -2.15 -54.61 -17.94
CA PRO A 757 -2.14 -53.25 -18.43
C PRO A 757 -1.20 -52.35 -17.60
N LEU A 758 -0.37 -51.52 -18.25
CA LEU A 758 0.55 -50.58 -17.62
C LEU A 758 -0.07 -49.21 -17.50
N ALA A 759 -0.58 -48.87 -16.35
CA ALA A 759 -1.06 -47.55 -16.01
C ALA A 759 0.11 -46.64 -15.59
N GLY A 760 0.09 -45.37 -15.99
CA GLY A 760 1.11 -44.39 -15.57
C GLY A 760 2.45 -44.47 -16.33
N ALA A 761 2.53 -45.29 -17.38
CA ALA A 761 3.72 -45.31 -18.23
C ALA A 761 3.74 -44.12 -19.19
N SER A 762 4.92 -43.56 -19.42
CA SER A 762 5.09 -42.35 -20.27
C SER A 762 5.41 -42.76 -21.70
N VAL A 763 4.59 -42.31 -22.64
CA VAL A 763 4.78 -42.49 -24.08
C VAL A 763 5.18 -41.19 -24.72
N THR A 764 6.34 -41.13 -25.36
CA THR A 764 6.90 -39.94 -25.97
C THR A 764 7.10 -40.14 -27.47
N LEU A 765 6.50 -39.25 -28.29
CA LEU A 765 6.71 -39.23 -29.72
C LEU A 765 7.88 -38.32 -30.06
N VAL A 766 8.85 -38.87 -30.80
CA VAL A 766 10.09 -38.15 -31.20
C VAL A 766 10.20 -38.11 -32.71
N SER A 767 10.55 -36.95 -33.26
CA SER A 767 10.82 -36.83 -34.70
C SER A 767 12.15 -37.53 -35.10
N ARG A 768 12.36 -37.77 -36.38
CA ARG A 768 13.64 -38.30 -36.94
C ARG A 768 14.88 -37.49 -36.52
N GLY A 769 14.74 -36.20 -36.26
CA GLY A 769 15.83 -35.32 -35.79
C GLY A 769 16.00 -35.30 -34.28
N GLY A 770 15.39 -36.20 -33.48
CA GLY A 770 15.52 -36.27 -32.02
C GLY A 770 14.68 -35.26 -31.25
N ARG A 771 13.79 -34.50 -31.90
CA ARG A 771 12.92 -33.53 -31.21
C ARG A 771 11.66 -34.23 -30.72
N GLN A 772 11.37 -34.09 -29.43
CA GLN A 772 10.10 -34.51 -28.82
C GLN A 772 8.94 -33.71 -29.44
N LEU A 773 7.91 -34.40 -29.90
CA LEU A 773 6.74 -33.80 -30.55
C LEU A 773 5.51 -33.83 -29.63
N ASP A 774 5.30 -34.97 -28.93
CA ASP A 774 4.20 -35.16 -28.02
C ASP A 774 4.62 -36.13 -26.89
N ARG A 775 3.96 -36.08 -25.74
CA ARG A 775 4.20 -36.95 -24.61
C ARG A 775 2.91 -37.14 -23.83
N VAL A 776 2.52 -38.37 -23.64
CA VAL A 776 1.32 -38.74 -22.90
C VAL A 776 1.62 -39.81 -21.85
N THR A 777 0.70 -39.99 -20.92
CA THR A 777 0.77 -41.05 -19.89
C THR A 777 -0.37 -42.01 -20.11
N SER A 778 -0.11 -43.32 -20.07
CA SER A 778 -1.13 -44.36 -20.22
C SER A 778 -2.13 -44.29 -19.05
N ILE A 779 -3.40 -44.55 -19.35
CA ILE A 779 -4.47 -44.59 -18.35
C ILE A 779 -4.61 -45.99 -17.70
N ALA A 780 -5.61 -46.19 -16.85
CA ALA A 780 -5.73 -47.38 -15.99
C ALA A 780 -5.81 -48.73 -16.73
N ASP A 781 -6.30 -48.72 -17.94
CA ASP A 781 -6.37 -49.94 -18.82
C ASP A 781 -5.14 -50.13 -19.72
N GLY A 782 -4.10 -49.31 -19.53
CA GLY A 782 -2.89 -49.30 -20.33
C GLY A 782 -3.00 -48.56 -21.65
N SER A 783 -4.13 -47.97 -22.01
CA SER A 783 -4.31 -47.31 -23.30
C SER A 783 -3.60 -45.93 -23.33
N TYR A 784 -3.15 -45.53 -24.51
CA TYR A 784 -2.54 -44.27 -24.80
C TYR A 784 -2.92 -43.74 -26.18
N ILE A 785 -2.84 -42.39 -26.33
CA ILE A 785 -3.08 -41.71 -27.60
C ILE A 785 -2.08 -40.54 -27.74
N VAL A 786 -1.32 -40.51 -28.84
CA VAL A 786 -0.30 -39.48 -29.13
C VAL A 786 -0.63 -38.81 -30.46
N SER A 787 -0.59 -37.50 -30.48
CA SER A 787 -0.87 -36.66 -31.65
C SER A 787 0.34 -36.60 -32.58
N VAL A 788 0.13 -36.81 -33.87
CA VAL A 788 1.17 -36.75 -34.88
C VAL A 788 0.95 -35.54 -35.79
N PRO A 789 1.93 -34.62 -35.92
CA PRO A 789 1.74 -33.37 -36.63
C PRO A 789 1.62 -33.53 -38.17
N ALA A 790 2.16 -34.59 -38.74
CA ALA A 790 2.10 -34.89 -40.20
C ALA A 790 2.42 -36.36 -40.47
N PRO A 791 1.98 -36.94 -41.58
CA PRO A 791 2.43 -38.24 -41.97
C PRO A 791 3.95 -38.33 -42.11
N GLY A 792 4.57 -39.40 -41.57
CA GLY A 792 6.03 -39.52 -41.57
C GLY A 792 6.55 -40.63 -40.65
N ALA A 793 7.88 -40.75 -40.57
CA ALA A 793 8.53 -41.70 -39.68
C ALA A 793 8.93 -41.02 -38.36
N TYR A 794 8.56 -41.68 -37.24
CA TYR A 794 8.77 -41.19 -35.87
C TYR A 794 9.35 -42.30 -34.99
N THR A 795 9.82 -41.90 -33.82
CA THR A 795 10.21 -42.87 -32.77
C THR A 795 9.26 -42.72 -31.59
N LEU A 796 8.65 -43.79 -31.18
CA LEU A 796 7.81 -43.90 -30.01
C LEU A 796 8.65 -44.43 -28.85
N ALA A 797 8.99 -43.59 -27.89
CA ALA A 797 9.75 -43.99 -26.70
C ALA A 797 8.78 -44.22 -25.52
N VAL A 798 8.84 -45.39 -24.93
CA VAL A 798 7.98 -45.78 -23.82
C VAL A 798 8.82 -46.06 -22.58
N THR A 799 8.44 -45.43 -21.45
CA THR A 799 9.12 -45.64 -20.16
C THR A 799 8.10 -45.89 -19.07
N ALA A 800 8.35 -46.87 -18.24
CA ALA A 800 7.54 -47.16 -17.07
C ALA A 800 8.43 -47.45 -15.86
N ARG A 801 7.92 -47.20 -14.66
CA ARG A 801 8.72 -47.33 -13.44
C ARG A 801 9.00 -48.83 -13.16
N GLY A 802 10.31 -49.17 -13.07
CA GLY A 802 10.72 -50.55 -12.79
C GLY A 802 10.78 -51.47 -14.00
N LEU A 803 10.57 -50.94 -15.22
CA LEU A 803 10.63 -51.71 -16.47
C LEU A 803 11.65 -51.09 -17.43
N ALA A 804 12.23 -51.91 -18.35
CA ALA A 804 13.17 -51.46 -19.35
C ALA A 804 12.50 -50.47 -20.32
N SER A 805 13.14 -49.31 -20.52
CA SER A 805 12.66 -48.31 -21.50
C SER A 805 12.83 -48.86 -22.91
N ARG A 806 11.80 -48.74 -23.77
CA ARG A 806 11.85 -49.16 -25.18
C ARG A 806 11.57 -48.01 -26.15
N ALA A 807 12.21 -48.06 -27.29
CA ALA A 807 11.99 -47.13 -28.38
C ALA A 807 11.66 -47.89 -29.66
N HIS A 808 10.52 -47.55 -30.26
CA HIS A 808 10.02 -48.17 -31.48
C HIS A 808 9.93 -47.19 -32.60
N HIS A 809 10.38 -47.59 -33.78
CA HIS A 809 10.23 -46.77 -35.01
C HIS A 809 8.84 -47.05 -35.59
N VAL A 810 8.03 -45.98 -35.72
CA VAL A 810 6.69 -46.08 -36.29
C VAL A 810 6.59 -45.18 -37.53
N THR A 811 5.95 -45.69 -38.56
CA THR A 811 5.63 -44.91 -39.77
C THR A 811 4.16 -44.63 -39.83
N VAL A 812 3.77 -43.36 -39.68
CA VAL A 812 2.39 -42.93 -39.66
C VAL A 812 1.97 -42.43 -41.01
N GLY A 813 0.92 -43.00 -41.57
CA GLY A 813 0.32 -42.62 -42.85
C GLY A 813 -0.71 -41.48 -42.68
N GLY A 814 -1.65 -41.38 -43.61
CA GLY A 814 -2.72 -40.33 -43.57
C GLY A 814 -3.91 -40.66 -42.66
N GLY A 815 -3.82 -41.67 -41.77
CA GLY A 815 -4.86 -42.04 -40.83
C GLY A 815 -4.31 -42.47 -39.47
N PRO A 816 -5.18 -42.77 -38.48
CA PRO A 816 -4.74 -43.23 -37.18
C PRO A 816 -3.98 -44.57 -37.26
N LEU A 817 -2.89 -44.67 -36.48
CA LEU A 817 -2.07 -45.87 -36.36
C LEU A 817 -2.31 -46.53 -35.01
N VAL A 818 -2.71 -47.81 -35.00
CA VAL A 818 -2.76 -48.61 -33.78
C VAL A 818 -1.39 -49.24 -33.56
N TYR A 819 -0.82 -49.06 -32.39
CA TYR A 819 0.51 -49.59 -32.05
C TYR A 819 0.57 -49.99 -30.56
N ASP A 820 0.54 -51.31 -30.29
CA ASP A 820 0.65 -51.82 -28.92
C ASP A 820 2.13 -52.04 -28.56
N VAL A 821 2.49 -51.81 -27.31
CA VAL A 821 3.86 -51.96 -26.82
C VAL A 821 3.88 -52.83 -25.56
N GLU A 822 4.75 -53.85 -25.58
CA GLU A 822 5.04 -54.69 -24.42
C GLU A 822 6.39 -54.27 -23.78
N LEU A 823 6.39 -54.13 -22.46
CA LEU A 823 7.59 -53.80 -21.68
C LEU A 823 7.99 -55.03 -20.83
N THR A 824 9.28 -55.28 -20.78
CA THR A 824 9.90 -56.36 -19.98
C THR A 824 10.55 -55.78 -18.72
N ASP A 825 10.61 -56.60 -17.65
CA ASP A 825 11.38 -56.24 -16.44
C ASP A 825 12.87 -55.96 -16.77
N ASP A 826 13.49 -55.06 -15.99
CA ASP A 826 14.92 -54.77 -16.04
C ASP A 826 15.74 -55.97 -15.49
N GLY A 827 15.56 -57.12 -16.06
CA GLY A 827 16.39 -58.30 -15.83
C GLY A 827 17.61 -58.28 -16.72
N ALA A 828 18.70 -57.75 -16.19
CA ALA A 828 20.08 -57.99 -16.56
C ALA A 828 20.44 -58.30 -18.02
N GLY A 829 21.25 -57.47 -18.63
CA GLY A 829 22.11 -58.01 -19.71
C GLY A 829 22.33 -57.13 -20.89
N LEU A 830 23.29 -56.26 -20.78
CA LEU A 830 24.51 -56.19 -21.59
C LEU A 830 24.39 -56.17 -23.14
N VAL A 831 24.89 -55.06 -23.65
CA VAL A 831 25.92 -55.02 -24.74
C VAL A 831 25.50 -55.58 -26.08
N ASN A 832 25.22 -54.72 -26.99
CA ASN A 832 26.07 -54.35 -28.13
C ASN A 832 25.53 -53.12 -28.85
#